data_132c04b220280672db8c3cd40802d76b
#
_entry.id   132c04b220280672db8c3cd40802d76b
#
_cell.length_a   1.000
_cell.length_b   1.000
_cell.length_c   1.000
_cell.angle_alpha   90.00
_cell.angle_beta   90.00
_cell.angle_gamma   90.00
#
_symmetry.space_group_name_H-M   'P 1'
#
loop_
_entity.id
_entity.type
_entity.pdbx_description
1 polymer ?
#
loop_
_entity_poly.entity_id
_entity_poly.type
_entity_poly.pdbx_seq_one_letter_code
_entity_poly.pdbx_strand_id
1 'polypeptide(L)'
;MNRNKKSSRLIGCVLAVLLAAGVCIPMTGCNNGDSGTVVQGEKGEKGEKGDKGDPGTQGEKGEKGDKGDPGAQGEKGEKGDKGDPGAQGEKGEQGVAGSGVRLVEKTGSDGLTDIYTITFEDGKTATFAVTNGEKGEVGEKGDTGAQGEKGDTGAQGEKGDKGDRGATGAKGDKGDKGATGAKGDKGDKGDRGATGAKGDKGDTGETGAFGNGILSVVKTGTNGTVDTYTITFTNGTKATFTVTNGKNGAKGDKGDKGATGAKGDKGDKGATGAAGAKGDKGDAGESAYAAYCRVYGYSGSEEQWLLDLAAGRLTQYTVTFDLNGGTAGAGFAKTVKVTAGMTLNLTVPTRAGYTFAGWFTGNGINDGQVTSTTPIGQDMNLIAHWQINTLTVTFVGNDGRTLATRKVQYGKPAAAPDAPQVSKMKFSGWDKDFSKVKSDMTIKALYVADTYTVTYNTDGGTALAAQVYYMGDTPRQATVPSKYGYYFVGWYRDSAHQQVYRFDRPLNADTTLYAYFSQMLPLCTADDLLKIKSNPSAKYCLANDIDMEGAAWTGSCAFSGVLDGQGFKIHNFTMTGTGENVGFFTTNSGTIKNITFEDFVFSVEQASAYNAGTVAGTNSGNIESCNVLDCSLTYTLTRSAESGTVQSFVGGMVGTNNGTLASCSFQGKLYGKVDSRNTYTLYWNSSHLTMSYLSVGGLVGKNSKGNSVVSSCQSHVVISFSLIATNAGGTAASRLDAGGAVSLNEGTITESKSTISAEVTGSGTTKKALIGGLCATNAETGSISSCVATGSVNIPSTSLNEIRLGGFAYYNRRGGTIKNSYSNVNITTQTNASGYSAIGGFVGDNFGTINNCYSTGNIESACKDNVAGFVGFNNNSGTISKCFSTGNVKLTGDATGTVGYFVGNAAAGSVTNKCYYSNTVTVRKGSSTVTTANKDGEVKPLADLQSKAFLMDTLKWSNDIWIIRTGDYPCLAWES
;
A
#
# COMPACT_ATOMS: atom_id res chain seq x y z
N MET A 1 17.09 -12.33 24.03
CA MET A 1 15.82 -13.00 23.66
C MET A 1 14.80 -12.11 22.95
N ASN A 2 15.03 -10.80 22.80
CA ASN A 2 14.04 -9.87 22.17
C ASN A 2 14.29 -9.55 20.66
N ARG A 3 15.29 -10.14 20.04
CA ARG A 3 15.60 -9.89 18.61
C ARG A 3 14.78 -10.75 17.63
N ASN A 4 14.35 -11.92 18.05
CA ASN A 4 13.62 -12.85 17.15
C ASN A 4 12.14 -12.52 16.91
N LYS A 5 11.53 -11.69 17.77
CA LYS A 5 10.11 -11.31 17.58
C LYS A 5 9.90 -10.23 16.50
N LYS A 6 10.95 -9.41 16.21
CA LYS A 6 10.84 -8.34 15.19
C LYS A 6 11.04 -8.88 13.77
N SER A 7 11.93 -9.85 13.58
CA SER A 7 12.15 -10.45 12.26
C SER A 7 10.96 -11.28 11.78
N SER A 8 10.32 -12.01 12.69
CA SER A 8 9.15 -12.82 12.34
C SER A 8 7.93 -11.99 11.92
N ARG A 9 7.80 -10.76 12.43
CA ARG A 9 6.72 -9.85 12.00
C ARG A 9 6.95 -9.27 10.59
N LEU A 10 8.19 -8.94 10.25
CA LEU A 10 8.54 -8.46 8.91
C LEU A 10 8.36 -9.57 7.86
N ILE A 11 8.80 -10.77 8.18
CA ILE A 11 8.62 -11.96 7.32
C ILE A 11 7.13 -12.25 7.10
N GLY A 12 6.32 -12.15 8.14
CA GLY A 12 4.88 -12.33 8.05
C GLY A 12 4.20 -11.30 7.12
N CYS A 13 4.61 -10.03 7.19
CA CYS A 13 4.08 -8.99 6.32
C CYS A 13 4.48 -9.19 4.85
N VAL A 14 5.75 -9.55 4.57
CA VAL A 14 6.21 -9.82 3.21
C VAL A 14 5.46 -11.02 2.61
N LEU A 15 5.28 -12.10 3.37
CA LEU A 15 4.58 -13.28 2.88
C LEU A 15 3.09 -13.00 2.65
N ALA A 16 2.44 -12.29 3.57
CA ALA A 16 1.02 -11.98 3.45
C ALA A 16 0.71 -11.10 2.22
N VAL A 17 1.57 -10.13 1.92
CA VAL A 17 1.38 -9.24 0.76
C VAL A 17 1.69 -9.96 -0.55
N LEU A 18 2.72 -10.81 -0.60
CA LEU A 18 2.99 -11.62 -1.79
C LEU A 18 1.84 -12.56 -2.14
N LEU A 19 1.19 -13.14 -1.12
CA LEU A 19 0.00 -13.99 -1.30
C LEU A 19 -1.25 -13.19 -1.67
N ALA A 20 -1.43 -11.99 -1.08
CA ALA A 20 -2.59 -11.15 -1.35
C ALA A 20 -2.53 -10.44 -2.71
N ALA A 21 -1.32 -10.12 -3.18
CA ALA A 21 -1.13 -9.43 -4.46
C ALA A 21 -1.19 -10.36 -5.68
N GLY A 22 -1.24 -11.67 -5.50
CA GLY A 22 -1.23 -12.64 -6.61
C GLY A 22 0.01 -12.50 -7.52
N VAL A 23 1.08 -11.93 -7.00
CA VAL A 23 2.32 -11.71 -7.76
C VAL A 23 3.06 -13.03 -7.87
N CYS A 24 2.70 -13.79 -8.88
CA CYS A 24 3.58 -14.84 -9.40
C CYS A 24 4.78 -14.14 -10.04
N ILE A 25 5.95 -14.29 -9.44
CA ILE A 25 7.20 -13.92 -10.09
C ILE A 25 7.37 -14.94 -11.23
N PRO A 26 7.30 -14.53 -12.51
CA PRO A 26 7.51 -15.48 -13.59
C PRO A 26 8.97 -15.93 -13.56
N MET A 27 9.23 -17.08 -12.95
CA MET A 27 10.50 -17.76 -13.10
C MET A 27 10.43 -18.56 -14.38
N THR A 28 11.11 -18.08 -15.40
CA THR A 28 11.45 -18.93 -16.54
C THR A 28 12.44 -19.98 -16.04
N GLY A 29 11.93 -21.16 -15.79
CA GLY A 29 12.77 -22.31 -15.46
C GLY A 29 13.75 -22.54 -16.61
N CYS A 30 15.03 -22.59 -16.32
CA CYS A 30 16.02 -23.04 -17.28
C CYS A 30 15.79 -24.51 -17.55
N ASN A 31 15.26 -24.82 -18.72
CA ASN A 31 15.42 -26.15 -19.30
C ASN A 31 16.72 -26.15 -20.12
N ASN A 32 17.51 -27.15 -19.91
CA ASN A 32 18.77 -27.37 -20.64
C ASN A 32 18.51 -27.38 -22.15
N GLY A 33 19.18 -26.47 -22.84
CA GLY A 33 19.52 -26.56 -24.24
C GLY A 33 18.31 -26.56 -25.20
N ASP A 34 17.87 -25.42 -25.59
CA ASP A 34 17.76 -25.04 -26.97
C ASP A 34 17.49 -23.54 -27.07
N SER A 35 18.02 -22.88 -28.10
CA SER A 35 17.87 -21.48 -28.38
C SER A 35 16.41 -21.14 -28.76
N GLY A 36 15.52 -21.09 -27.72
CA GLY A 36 14.15 -20.63 -27.86
C GLY A 36 14.06 -19.19 -27.44
N THR A 37 13.94 -18.29 -28.39
CA THR A 37 13.49 -16.91 -28.17
C THR A 37 12.23 -16.97 -27.29
N VAL A 38 12.21 -16.31 -26.15
CA VAL A 38 10.97 -16.09 -25.40
C VAL A 38 10.08 -15.24 -26.30
N VAL A 39 9.20 -15.88 -27.03
CA VAL A 39 8.12 -15.19 -27.71
C VAL A 39 7.20 -14.70 -26.61
N GLN A 40 7.33 -13.42 -26.28
CA GLN A 40 6.27 -12.70 -25.61
C GLN A 40 5.04 -12.85 -26.52
N GLY A 41 4.02 -13.59 -26.06
CA GLY A 41 2.80 -13.78 -26.81
C GLY A 41 2.30 -12.40 -27.23
N GLU A 42 2.24 -12.18 -28.53
CA GLU A 42 1.67 -10.96 -29.09
C GLU A 42 0.25 -10.84 -28.54
N LYS A 43 -0.06 -9.65 -28.04
CA LYS A 43 -1.42 -9.26 -27.66
C LYS A 43 -2.27 -9.51 -28.91
N GLY A 44 -3.15 -10.51 -28.84
CA GLY A 44 -4.02 -10.88 -29.95
C GLY A 44 -4.57 -9.62 -30.58
N GLU A 45 -4.39 -9.51 -31.90
CA GLU A 45 -4.91 -8.39 -32.66
C GLU A 45 -6.41 -8.26 -32.37
N LYS A 46 -6.84 -7.04 -32.13
CA LYS A 46 -8.25 -6.69 -31.98
C LYS A 46 -8.93 -7.13 -33.28
N GLY A 47 -9.78 -8.15 -33.19
CA GLY A 47 -10.54 -8.66 -34.33
C GLY A 47 -11.09 -7.49 -35.14
N GLU A 48 -10.88 -7.55 -36.45
CA GLU A 48 -11.39 -6.53 -37.35
C GLU A 48 -12.89 -6.38 -37.13
N LYS A 49 -13.33 -5.13 -37.09
CA LYS A 49 -14.75 -4.77 -37.00
C LYS A 49 -15.45 -5.35 -38.23
N GLY A 50 -16.29 -6.34 -38.03
CA GLY A 50 -17.09 -6.96 -39.14
C GLY A 50 -17.72 -5.85 -39.99
N ASP A 51 -17.59 -6.05 -41.30
CA ASP A 51 -18.13 -5.15 -42.31
C ASP A 51 -19.62 -4.89 -42.04
N LYS A 52 -20.00 -3.62 -42.15
CA LYS A 52 -21.38 -3.19 -42.08
C LYS A 52 -22.14 -3.86 -43.21
N GLY A 53 -23.05 -4.75 -42.88
CA GLY A 53 -23.93 -5.40 -43.88
C GLY A 53 -24.51 -4.37 -44.83
N ASP A 54 -24.46 -4.70 -46.12
CA ASP A 54 -24.97 -3.86 -47.20
C ASP A 54 -26.44 -3.44 -46.94
N PRO A 55 -26.78 -2.19 -47.27
CA PRO A 55 -28.16 -1.72 -47.14
C PRO A 55 -29.04 -2.56 -48.11
N GLY A 56 -30.09 -3.17 -47.59
CA GLY A 56 -31.08 -3.87 -48.40
C GLY A 56 -31.54 -2.99 -49.55
N THR A 57 -31.61 -3.59 -50.76
CA THR A 57 -32.08 -2.93 -51.97
C THR A 57 -33.49 -2.33 -51.71
N GLN A 58 -33.61 -1.06 -52.00
CA GLN A 58 -34.89 -0.32 -51.95
C GLN A 58 -35.85 -0.99 -52.95
N GLY A 59 -37.00 -1.48 -52.44
CA GLY A 59 -38.07 -2.03 -53.27
C GLY A 59 -38.58 -1.02 -54.29
N GLU A 60 -38.85 -1.45 -55.49
CA GLU A 60 -39.33 -0.63 -56.56
C GLU A 60 -40.65 0.06 -56.19
N LYS A 61 -40.79 1.33 -56.63
CA LYS A 61 -41.96 2.17 -56.45
C LYS A 61 -43.13 1.62 -57.22
N GLY A 62 -44.08 1.01 -56.52
CA GLY A 62 -45.36 0.57 -57.10
C GLY A 62 -46.13 1.73 -57.75
N GLU A 63 -46.75 1.41 -58.89
CA GLU A 63 -47.58 2.34 -59.64
C GLU A 63 -48.77 2.86 -58.80
N LYS A 64 -49.18 4.11 -59.12
CA LYS A 64 -50.24 4.83 -58.43
C LYS A 64 -51.60 4.18 -58.75
N GLY A 65 -52.13 3.41 -57.84
CA GLY A 65 -53.52 2.94 -57.90
C GLY A 65 -54.52 4.00 -57.47
N ASP A 66 -55.77 3.91 -57.97
CA ASP A 66 -56.89 4.81 -57.75
C ASP A 66 -57.32 4.88 -56.26
N LYS A 67 -57.85 6.07 -55.91
CA LYS A 67 -58.23 6.47 -54.55
C LYS A 67 -59.40 5.57 -54.04
N GLY A 68 -59.04 4.62 -53.18
CA GLY A 68 -59.94 3.83 -52.37
C GLY A 68 -60.11 4.42 -50.97
N ASP A 69 -61.20 4.09 -50.29
CA ASP A 69 -61.62 4.57 -48.98
C ASP A 69 -60.60 4.32 -47.88
N PRO A 70 -60.56 5.08 -46.77
CA PRO A 70 -59.57 4.94 -45.74
C PRO A 70 -59.68 3.57 -45.05
N GLY A 71 -58.74 2.66 -45.36
CA GLY A 71 -58.58 1.39 -44.66
C GLY A 71 -57.94 1.60 -43.30
N ALA A 72 -58.30 0.75 -42.35
CA ALA A 72 -57.76 0.74 -41.01
C ALA A 72 -56.18 0.68 -41.03
N GLN A 73 -55.55 1.42 -40.14
CA GLN A 73 -54.11 1.51 -39.96
C GLN A 73 -53.51 0.12 -39.71
N GLY A 74 -52.71 -0.38 -40.65
CA GLY A 74 -52.02 -1.67 -40.51
C GLY A 74 -51.04 -1.65 -39.35
N GLU A 75 -50.92 -2.76 -38.68
CA GLU A 75 -49.99 -2.95 -37.57
C GLU A 75 -48.54 -2.64 -38.00
N LYS A 76 -47.82 -1.98 -37.11
CA LYS A 76 -46.41 -1.61 -37.25
C LYS A 76 -45.61 -2.90 -37.41
N GLY A 77 -44.97 -3.13 -38.57
CA GLY A 77 -44.08 -4.26 -38.77
C GLY A 77 -43.04 -4.42 -37.69
N GLU A 78 -42.81 -5.66 -37.30
CA GLU A 78 -41.85 -6.01 -36.26
C GLU A 78 -40.46 -5.58 -36.70
N LYS A 79 -39.70 -5.02 -35.75
CA LYS A 79 -38.30 -4.61 -35.90
C LYS A 79 -37.46 -5.88 -36.14
N GLY A 80 -36.81 -5.99 -37.28
CA GLY A 80 -35.92 -7.11 -37.59
C GLY A 80 -34.92 -7.34 -36.44
N ASP A 81 -34.66 -8.61 -36.16
CA ASP A 81 -33.77 -9.06 -35.09
C ASP A 81 -32.39 -8.50 -35.30
N LYS A 82 -31.79 -8.01 -34.23
CA LYS A 82 -30.41 -7.55 -34.16
C LYS A 82 -29.53 -8.79 -34.35
N GLY A 83 -28.74 -8.83 -35.40
CA GLY A 83 -27.77 -9.91 -35.64
C GLY A 83 -26.96 -10.23 -34.37
N ASP A 84 -26.75 -11.50 -34.11
CA ASP A 84 -26.00 -12.01 -32.96
C ASP A 84 -24.59 -11.37 -32.93
N PRO A 85 -24.10 -11.01 -31.73
CA PRO A 85 -22.72 -10.58 -31.56
C PRO A 85 -21.79 -11.73 -32.00
N GLY A 86 -20.79 -11.44 -32.83
CA GLY A 86 -19.78 -12.41 -33.23
C GLY A 86 -19.17 -13.07 -31.98
N ALA A 87 -18.91 -14.38 -32.05
CA ALA A 87 -18.32 -15.17 -31.00
C ALA A 87 -17.03 -14.48 -30.53
N GLN A 88 -16.92 -14.26 -29.21
CA GLN A 88 -15.72 -13.74 -28.58
C GLN A 88 -14.60 -14.76 -28.81
N GLY A 89 -13.47 -14.32 -29.37
CA GLY A 89 -12.30 -15.17 -29.56
C GLY A 89 -11.91 -15.86 -28.25
N GLU A 90 -11.47 -17.10 -28.36
CA GLU A 90 -11.10 -17.94 -27.22
C GLU A 90 -10.01 -17.22 -26.39
N LYS A 91 -10.21 -17.20 -25.07
CA LYS A 91 -9.24 -16.70 -24.11
C LYS A 91 -7.98 -17.55 -24.23
N GLY A 92 -6.85 -16.92 -24.56
CA GLY A 92 -5.56 -17.61 -24.58
C GLY A 92 -5.36 -18.44 -23.32
N GLU A 93 -4.76 -19.62 -23.46
CA GLU A 93 -4.51 -20.53 -22.36
C GLU A 93 -3.81 -19.82 -21.22
N GLN A 94 -4.29 -20.04 -20.01
CA GLN A 94 -3.71 -19.48 -18.79
C GLN A 94 -2.30 -20.04 -18.63
N GLY A 95 -1.29 -19.17 -18.60
CA GLY A 95 0.07 -19.57 -18.31
C GLY A 95 0.15 -20.44 -17.06
N VAL A 96 1.07 -21.41 -17.08
CA VAL A 96 1.30 -22.33 -15.98
C VAL A 96 1.44 -21.53 -14.67
N ALA A 97 0.71 -21.88 -13.64
CA ALA A 97 0.79 -21.23 -12.34
C ALA A 97 2.24 -21.20 -11.87
N GLY A 98 2.73 -20.03 -11.51
CA GLY A 98 4.06 -19.89 -10.95
C GLY A 98 4.20 -20.70 -9.66
N SER A 99 5.41 -21.19 -9.39
CA SER A 99 5.72 -21.94 -8.19
C SER A 99 5.44 -21.10 -6.93
N GLY A 100 4.66 -21.62 -5.99
CA GLY A 100 4.35 -20.96 -4.74
C GLY A 100 5.60 -20.71 -3.89
N VAL A 101 5.54 -19.74 -2.98
CA VAL A 101 6.62 -19.45 -2.03
C VAL A 101 6.49 -20.41 -0.84
N ARG A 102 7.49 -21.25 -0.62
CA ARG A 102 7.56 -22.21 0.47
C ARG A 102 8.07 -21.60 1.78
N LEU A 103 9.12 -20.78 1.68
CA LEU A 103 9.81 -20.22 2.85
C LEU A 103 10.47 -18.90 2.49
N VAL A 104 10.43 -17.96 3.41
CA VAL A 104 11.25 -16.73 3.38
C VAL A 104 11.99 -16.63 4.70
N GLU A 105 13.31 -16.68 4.65
CA GLU A 105 14.14 -16.59 5.86
C GLU A 105 15.25 -15.56 5.69
N LYS A 106 15.66 -14.97 6.80
CA LYS A 106 16.82 -14.09 6.82
C LYS A 106 18.08 -14.96 6.84
N THR A 107 18.87 -14.89 5.79
CA THR A 107 20.07 -15.71 5.61
C THR A 107 21.36 -14.95 5.87
N GLY A 108 21.31 -13.63 6.00
CA GLY A 108 22.48 -12.81 6.27
C GLY A 108 22.14 -11.40 6.69
N SER A 109 23.18 -10.67 7.14
CA SER A 109 23.12 -9.26 7.46
C SER A 109 24.50 -8.65 7.23
N ASP A 110 24.55 -7.56 6.49
CA ASP A 110 25.77 -6.77 6.27
C ASP A 110 25.46 -5.30 6.60
N GLY A 111 25.89 -4.87 7.75
CA GLY A 111 25.65 -3.54 8.28
C GLY A 111 24.16 -3.23 8.41
N LEU A 112 23.66 -2.29 7.60
CA LEU A 112 22.25 -1.88 7.57
C LEU A 112 21.40 -2.74 6.62
N THR A 113 22.01 -3.69 5.91
CA THR A 113 21.31 -4.49 4.91
C THR A 113 21.10 -5.91 5.42
N ASP A 114 19.85 -6.32 5.50
CA ASP A 114 19.43 -7.68 5.81
C ASP A 114 19.18 -8.46 4.51
N ILE A 115 19.78 -9.64 4.40
CA ILE A 115 19.63 -10.52 3.24
C ILE A 115 18.62 -11.60 3.58
N TYR A 116 17.59 -11.72 2.74
CA TYR A 116 16.57 -12.76 2.85
C TYR A 116 16.63 -13.70 1.65
N THR A 117 16.38 -14.96 1.91
CA THR A 117 16.25 -15.98 0.88
C THR A 117 14.79 -16.44 0.80
N ILE A 118 14.21 -16.36 -0.39
CA ILE A 118 12.92 -16.94 -0.73
C ILE A 118 13.20 -18.33 -1.29
N THR A 119 12.59 -19.35 -0.72
CA THR A 119 12.57 -20.70 -1.26
C THR A 119 11.19 -20.99 -1.85
N PHE A 120 11.13 -21.38 -3.12
CA PHE A 120 9.89 -21.71 -3.79
C PHE A 120 9.56 -23.21 -3.61
N GLU A 121 8.31 -23.57 -3.89
CA GLU A 121 7.88 -24.97 -3.78
C GLU A 121 8.61 -25.93 -4.73
N ASP A 122 9.13 -25.42 -5.85
CA ASP A 122 9.97 -26.16 -6.79
C ASP A 122 11.43 -26.31 -6.37
N GLY A 123 11.78 -25.86 -5.16
CA GLY A 123 13.12 -25.95 -4.58
C GLY A 123 14.11 -24.88 -5.05
N LYS A 124 13.73 -24.00 -5.98
CA LYS A 124 14.57 -22.87 -6.37
C LYS A 124 14.60 -21.81 -5.28
N THR A 125 15.67 -21.02 -5.26
CA THR A 125 15.84 -19.93 -4.31
C THR A 125 16.09 -18.61 -5.01
N ALA A 126 15.60 -17.52 -4.41
CA ALA A 126 15.91 -16.15 -4.78
C ALA A 126 16.32 -15.37 -3.54
N THR A 127 17.32 -14.51 -3.64
CA THR A 127 17.74 -13.66 -2.54
C THR A 127 17.38 -12.21 -2.80
N PHE A 128 16.97 -11.50 -1.75
CA PHE A 128 16.78 -10.06 -1.80
C PHE A 128 17.35 -9.41 -0.55
N ALA A 129 17.79 -8.18 -0.71
CA ALA A 129 18.33 -7.37 0.35
C ALA A 129 17.32 -6.30 0.79
N VAL A 130 17.14 -6.15 2.08
CA VAL A 130 16.34 -5.09 2.68
C VAL A 130 17.29 -4.16 3.41
N THR A 131 17.44 -2.94 2.93
CA THR A 131 18.22 -1.93 3.62
C THR A 131 17.37 -1.32 4.72
N ASN A 132 17.74 -1.57 5.95
CA ASN A 132 17.15 -0.91 7.11
C ASN A 132 17.61 0.55 7.09
N GLY A 133 16.71 1.46 7.43
CA GLY A 133 17.06 2.87 7.57
C GLY A 133 18.28 3.02 8.49
N GLU A 134 19.18 3.92 8.16
CA GLU A 134 20.29 4.28 9.04
C GLU A 134 19.74 4.62 10.42
N LYS A 135 20.42 4.14 11.44
CA LYS A 135 20.11 4.56 12.81
C LYS A 135 20.18 6.07 12.82
N GLY A 136 19.03 6.73 13.09
CA GLY A 136 18.96 8.18 13.13
C GLY A 136 20.19 8.75 13.80
N GLU A 137 20.79 9.73 13.18
CA GLU A 137 21.98 10.38 13.73
C GLU A 137 21.71 10.74 15.18
N VAL A 138 22.69 10.49 16.03
CA VAL A 138 22.61 10.94 17.43
C VAL A 138 22.40 12.44 17.34
N GLY A 139 21.23 12.92 17.80
CA GLY A 139 20.88 14.33 17.79
C GLY A 139 22.09 15.15 18.21
N GLU A 140 22.42 16.17 17.46
CA GLU A 140 23.56 17.03 17.74
C GLU A 140 23.54 17.40 19.20
N LYS A 141 24.70 17.27 19.85
CA LYS A 141 24.89 17.65 21.26
C LYS A 141 24.37 19.07 21.36
N GLY A 142 23.24 19.27 22.09
CA GLY A 142 22.67 20.57 22.28
C GLY A 142 23.75 21.58 22.59
N ASP A 143 23.69 22.72 21.93
CA ASP A 143 24.64 23.81 22.08
C ASP A 143 24.88 24.06 23.57
N THR A 144 26.15 24.22 23.93
CA THR A 144 26.50 24.58 25.31
C THR A 144 25.74 25.87 25.60
N GLY A 145 24.80 25.83 26.54
CA GLY A 145 24.00 27.01 26.92
C GLY A 145 24.90 28.21 27.00
N ALA A 146 24.48 29.32 26.42
CA ALA A 146 25.23 30.58 26.40
C ALA A 146 25.74 30.84 27.82
N GLN A 147 27.04 31.09 27.96
CA GLN A 147 27.65 31.45 29.24
C GLN A 147 26.85 32.62 29.77
N GLY A 148 26.22 32.46 30.93
CA GLY A 148 25.44 33.52 31.60
C GLY A 148 26.24 34.82 31.56
N GLU A 149 25.60 35.91 31.19
CA GLU A 149 26.21 37.21 31.13
C GLU A 149 26.91 37.47 32.45
N LYS A 150 28.14 38.01 32.40
CA LYS A 150 28.92 38.37 33.54
C LYS A 150 28.07 39.35 34.33
N GLY A 151 27.65 38.98 35.55
CA GLY A 151 26.87 39.83 36.43
C GLY A 151 27.47 41.23 36.45
N ASP A 152 26.61 42.23 36.31
CA ASP A 152 26.98 43.64 36.35
C ASP A 152 27.89 43.91 37.53
N THR A 153 28.94 44.68 37.30
CA THR A 153 29.82 45.15 38.38
C THR A 153 28.95 45.96 39.34
N GLY A 154 28.80 45.47 40.58
CA GLY A 154 28.01 46.14 41.58
C GLY A 154 28.33 47.62 41.58
N ALA A 155 27.30 48.46 41.59
CA ALA A 155 27.44 49.90 41.64
C ALA A 155 28.43 50.26 42.72
N GLN A 156 29.43 51.09 42.38
CA GLN A 156 30.40 51.61 43.34
C GLN A 156 29.60 52.34 44.41
N GLY A 157 29.73 51.89 45.70
CA GLY A 157 29.03 52.46 46.83
C GLY A 157 29.19 53.96 46.80
N GLU A 158 28.08 54.70 47.03
CA GLU A 158 28.08 56.12 47.04
C GLU A 158 29.13 56.61 47.99
N LYS A 159 29.90 57.65 47.60
CA LYS A 159 30.88 58.31 48.42
C LYS A 159 30.12 58.95 49.57
N GLY A 160 30.38 58.44 50.80
CA GLY A 160 29.77 58.94 52.00
C GLY A 160 29.81 60.49 52.07
N ASP A 161 28.71 61.08 52.42
CA ASP A 161 28.55 62.53 52.54
C ASP A 161 29.67 63.09 53.46
N LYS A 162 30.20 64.25 53.02
CA LYS A 162 31.21 65.01 53.76
C LYS A 162 30.55 65.52 55.02
N GLY A 163 30.91 64.91 56.18
CA GLY A 163 30.39 65.31 57.47
C GLY A 163 30.56 66.86 57.73
N ASP A 164 29.54 67.42 58.26
CA ASP A 164 29.46 68.85 58.58
C ASP A 164 30.67 69.27 59.44
N ARG A 165 31.18 70.51 59.18
CA ARG A 165 32.26 71.10 59.83
C ARG A 165 31.89 71.42 61.28
N GLY A 166 32.33 70.61 62.21
CA GLY A 166 32.16 70.76 63.58
C GLY A 166 32.82 72.10 64.14
N ALA A 167 32.15 72.77 65.04
CA ALA A 167 32.62 73.98 65.67
C ALA A 167 34.01 73.80 66.33
N THR A 168 34.85 74.81 66.20
CA THR A 168 36.23 74.88 66.72
C THR A 168 36.23 74.67 68.25
N GLY A 169 36.58 73.50 68.72
CA GLY A 169 36.79 73.18 70.12
C GLY A 169 38.26 73.28 70.48
N ALA A 170 38.54 73.68 71.78
CA ALA A 170 39.87 73.88 72.29
C ALA A 170 40.86 72.78 72.08
N LYS A 171 42.13 73.18 71.78
CA LYS A 171 43.31 72.34 71.64
C LYS A 171 43.42 71.28 72.72
N GLY A 172 43.20 70.01 72.41
CA GLY A 172 43.44 68.84 73.25
C GLY A 172 44.59 68.07 72.73
N ASP A 173 45.16 67.21 73.57
CA ASP A 173 46.41 66.47 73.34
C ASP A 173 46.35 65.55 72.14
N LYS A 174 47.53 65.35 71.50
CA LYS A 174 47.78 64.51 70.36
C LYS A 174 47.32 63.10 70.59
N GLY A 175 46.10 62.78 70.13
CA GLY A 175 45.54 61.45 70.12
C GLY A 175 46.31 60.49 69.23
N ASP A 176 46.38 59.24 69.65
CA ASP A 176 47.03 58.16 68.90
C ASP A 176 46.46 57.97 67.46
N LYS A 177 47.33 57.58 66.53
CA LYS A 177 47.02 57.33 65.17
C LYS A 177 45.92 56.28 65.13
N GLY A 178 44.69 56.61 64.71
CA GLY A 178 43.57 55.71 64.54
C GLY A 178 43.92 54.56 63.65
N ALA A 179 43.54 53.38 64.12
CA ALA A 179 43.74 52.13 63.29
C ALA A 179 43.16 52.32 61.95
N THR A 180 43.91 51.83 60.92
CA THR A 180 43.47 51.83 59.50
C THR A 180 42.20 51.02 59.49
N GLY A 181 41.08 51.56 58.99
CA GLY A 181 39.79 50.88 58.81
C GLY A 181 40.00 49.57 58.10
N ALA A 182 39.42 48.49 58.62
CA ALA A 182 39.48 47.22 58.02
C ALA A 182 39.08 47.33 56.53
N LYS A 183 39.91 46.79 55.63
CA LYS A 183 39.59 46.68 54.24
C LYS A 183 38.25 45.97 54.14
N GLY A 184 37.23 46.61 53.51
CA GLY A 184 35.93 46.02 53.31
C GLY A 184 36.11 44.62 52.67
N ASP A 185 35.39 43.64 53.18
CA ASP A 185 35.43 42.28 52.73
C ASP A 185 35.21 42.28 51.23
N LYS A 186 36.05 41.53 50.53
CA LYS A 186 35.92 41.28 49.11
C LYS A 186 34.54 40.65 48.91
N GLY A 187 33.63 41.33 48.22
CA GLY A 187 32.30 40.80 47.90
C GLY A 187 32.43 39.37 47.47
N ASP A 188 31.58 38.50 48.00
CA ASP A 188 31.57 37.08 47.66
C ASP A 188 31.52 36.94 46.17
N LYS A 189 32.35 36.06 45.62
CA LYS A 189 32.36 35.70 44.23
C LYS A 189 30.94 35.15 43.95
N GLY A 190 30.12 35.87 43.17
CA GLY A 190 28.82 35.43 42.77
C GLY A 190 28.79 33.95 42.44
N ASP A 191 27.86 33.24 43.00
CA ASP A 191 27.71 31.79 42.84
C ASP A 191 27.81 31.48 41.34
N ARG A 192 28.62 30.51 40.99
CA ARG A 192 28.69 30.00 39.62
C ARG A 192 27.27 29.59 39.27
N GLY A 193 26.65 30.26 38.27
CA GLY A 193 25.34 29.91 37.77
C GLY A 193 25.22 28.41 37.69
N ALA A 194 24.14 27.85 38.18
CA ALA A 194 23.88 26.43 38.14
C ALA A 194 24.15 25.95 36.71
N THR A 195 24.98 24.91 36.56
CA THR A 195 25.22 24.28 35.29
C THR A 195 23.82 23.96 34.72
N GLY A 196 23.44 24.55 33.57
CA GLY A 196 22.17 24.28 32.94
C GLY A 196 21.91 22.78 32.95
N ALA A 197 20.71 22.38 33.31
CA ALA A 197 20.34 20.99 33.35
C ALA A 197 20.83 20.37 32.02
N LYS A 198 21.52 19.24 32.11
CA LYS A 198 21.95 18.46 30.94
C LYS A 198 20.70 18.29 30.08
N GLY A 199 20.71 18.86 28.86
CA GLY A 199 19.60 18.70 27.93
C GLY A 199 19.19 17.25 27.94
N ASP A 200 17.90 17.01 28.03
CA ASP A 200 17.35 15.65 28.02
C ASP A 200 17.95 14.94 26.82
N LYS A 201 18.37 13.69 27.03
CA LYS A 201 18.84 12.83 25.98
C LYS A 201 17.75 12.86 24.91
N GLY A 202 18.05 13.41 23.73
CA GLY A 202 17.14 13.46 22.61
C GLY A 202 16.39 12.15 22.54
N ASP A 203 15.09 12.22 22.42
CA ASP A 203 14.22 11.06 22.38
C ASP A 203 14.82 10.06 21.41
N THR A 204 14.81 8.80 21.80
CA THR A 204 15.23 7.70 20.94
C THR A 204 14.35 7.84 19.71
N GLY A 205 14.97 8.18 18.57
CA GLY A 205 14.26 8.43 17.33
C GLY A 205 13.14 7.43 17.18
N GLU A 206 11.96 7.90 16.85
CA GLU A 206 10.75 7.11 16.80
C GLU A 206 11.06 5.75 16.17
N THR A 207 10.60 4.71 16.81
CA THR A 207 10.73 3.34 16.30
C THR A 207 10.16 3.38 14.90
N GLY A 208 11.00 3.20 13.87
CA GLY A 208 10.65 3.37 12.48
C GLY A 208 9.27 2.82 12.20
N ALA A 209 8.44 3.62 11.56
CA ALA A 209 7.04 3.33 11.28
C ALA A 209 6.87 1.85 10.92
N PHE A 210 5.86 1.21 11.49
CA PHE A 210 5.52 -0.20 11.28
C PHE A 210 5.73 -0.56 9.82
N GLY A 211 6.49 -1.63 9.56
CA GLY A 211 6.97 -2.02 8.26
C GLY A 211 5.87 -1.87 7.21
N ASN A 212 6.15 -1.01 6.26
CA ASN A 212 5.20 -0.69 5.20
C ASN A 212 4.86 -1.96 4.42
N GLY A 213 3.60 -2.12 4.09
CA GLY A 213 3.16 -3.20 3.19
C GLY A 213 3.80 -3.06 1.80
N ILE A 214 3.91 -4.15 1.07
CA ILE A 214 4.40 -4.13 -0.31
C ILE A 214 3.26 -3.65 -1.22
N LEU A 215 3.51 -2.55 -1.93
CA LEU A 215 2.57 -2.00 -2.91
C LEU A 215 2.69 -2.72 -4.26
N SER A 216 3.90 -3.03 -4.70
CA SER A 216 4.15 -3.73 -5.95
C SER A 216 5.53 -4.38 -5.99
N VAL A 217 5.66 -5.44 -6.79
CA VAL A 217 6.94 -6.06 -7.17
C VAL A 217 7.00 -6.11 -8.68
N VAL A 218 7.94 -5.40 -9.28
CA VAL A 218 8.06 -5.28 -10.74
C VAL A 218 9.46 -5.63 -11.19
N LYS A 219 9.60 -6.39 -12.27
CA LYS A 219 10.87 -6.60 -12.92
C LYS A 219 11.34 -5.29 -13.57
N THR A 220 12.46 -4.76 -13.11
CA THR A 220 12.97 -3.45 -13.54
C THR A 220 14.22 -3.52 -14.41
N GLY A 221 14.83 -4.69 -14.55
CA GLY A 221 15.99 -4.85 -15.41
C GLY A 221 16.41 -6.29 -15.61
N THR A 222 17.22 -6.52 -16.65
CA THR A 222 17.91 -7.77 -16.92
C THR A 222 19.33 -7.44 -17.35
N ASN A 223 20.31 -8.04 -16.69
CA ASN A 223 21.72 -7.95 -17.07
C ASN A 223 22.29 -9.38 -17.21
N GLY A 224 22.40 -9.87 -18.40
CA GLY A 224 22.80 -11.24 -18.68
C GLY A 224 21.82 -12.26 -18.07
N THR A 225 22.29 -13.05 -17.11
CA THR A 225 21.48 -14.06 -16.41
C THR A 225 20.83 -13.54 -15.13
N VAL A 226 21.00 -12.27 -14.81
CA VAL A 226 20.49 -11.67 -13.58
C VAL A 226 19.30 -10.75 -13.89
N ASP A 227 18.14 -11.11 -13.38
CA ASP A 227 16.96 -10.28 -13.40
C ASP A 227 16.87 -9.46 -12.13
N THR A 228 16.62 -8.17 -12.26
CA THR A 228 16.44 -7.25 -11.13
C THR A 228 14.96 -6.94 -10.96
N TYR A 229 14.46 -7.08 -9.75
CA TYR A 229 13.10 -6.74 -9.37
C TYR A 229 13.12 -5.59 -8.36
N THR A 230 12.18 -4.69 -8.48
CA THR A 230 11.98 -3.60 -7.53
C THR A 230 10.69 -3.84 -6.76
N ILE A 231 10.81 -3.91 -5.44
CA ILE A 231 9.69 -3.89 -4.50
C ILE A 231 9.41 -2.43 -4.16
N THR A 232 8.18 -1.99 -4.34
CA THR A 232 7.73 -0.68 -3.88
C THR A 232 6.85 -0.90 -2.65
N PHE A 233 7.16 -0.24 -1.57
CA PHE A 233 6.38 -0.30 -0.34
C PHE A 233 5.29 0.78 -0.33
N THR A 234 4.30 0.62 0.53
CA THR A 234 3.16 1.55 0.64
C THR A 234 3.55 2.98 1.04
N ASN A 235 4.71 3.17 1.67
CA ASN A 235 5.28 4.48 1.99
C ASN A 235 6.07 5.11 0.82
N GLY A 236 6.08 4.47 -0.37
CA GLY A 236 6.83 4.94 -1.53
C GLY A 236 8.32 4.58 -1.55
N THR A 237 8.87 4.00 -0.48
CA THR A 237 10.26 3.49 -0.50
C THR A 237 10.37 2.27 -1.42
N LYS A 238 11.58 2.02 -1.92
CA LYS A 238 11.85 0.91 -2.85
C LYS A 238 13.02 0.08 -2.37
N ALA A 239 12.90 -1.22 -2.53
CA ALA A 239 14.00 -2.17 -2.37
C ALA A 239 14.16 -2.98 -3.65
N THR A 240 15.38 -3.38 -3.98
CA THR A 240 15.64 -4.23 -5.15
C THR A 240 16.21 -5.57 -4.73
N PHE A 241 15.82 -6.61 -5.43
CA PHE A 241 16.46 -7.93 -5.33
C PHE A 241 16.73 -8.49 -6.71
N THR A 242 17.69 -9.40 -6.79
CA THR A 242 18.07 -10.02 -8.04
C THR A 242 17.80 -11.51 -8.03
N VAL A 243 17.33 -12.01 -9.16
CA VAL A 243 17.15 -13.44 -9.40
C VAL A 243 18.19 -13.85 -10.45
N THR A 244 19.09 -14.75 -10.10
CA THR A 244 20.11 -15.24 -11.02
C THR A 244 19.58 -16.49 -11.73
N ASN A 245 19.36 -16.38 -13.04
CA ASN A 245 19.03 -17.52 -13.89
C ASN A 245 20.32 -18.31 -14.20
N GLY A 246 20.24 -19.60 -14.30
CA GLY A 246 21.40 -20.46 -14.57
C GLY A 246 22.17 -19.99 -15.81
N LYS A 247 23.50 -19.96 -15.72
CA LYS A 247 24.38 -19.61 -16.84
C LYS A 247 24.36 -20.72 -17.88
N ASN A 248 24.32 -20.33 -19.15
CA ASN A 248 24.74 -21.22 -20.24
C ASN A 248 26.21 -21.58 -19.98
N GLY A 249 26.56 -22.86 -20.14
CA GLY A 249 27.90 -23.36 -19.89
C GLY A 249 28.96 -22.49 -20.54
N ALA A 250 30.03 -22.16 -19.79
CA ALA A 250 31.10 -21.33 -20.26
C ALA A 250 31.77 -21.91 -21.50
N LYS A 251 31.92 -21.07 -22.53
CA LYS A 251 32.90 -21.32 -23.61
C LYS A 251 34.27 -21.32 -22.94
N GLY A 252 35.02 -22.40 -23.08
CA GLY A 252 36.31 -22.63 -22.45
C GLY A 252 37.21 -21.38 -22.50
N ASP A 253 37.85 -21.08 -21.41
CA ASP A 253 38.67 -19.91 -21.22
C ASP A 253 39.84 -19.90 -22.20
N LYS A 254 40.07 -18.75 -22.82
CA LYS A 254 41.33 -18.43 -23.50
C LYS A 254 42.33 -18.24 -22.36
N GLY A 255 43.37 -19.11 -22.34
CA GLY A 255 44.39 -19.18 -21.32
C GLY A 255 44.85 -17.79 -20.86
N ASP A 256 45.01 -17.66 -19.57
CA ASP A 256 45.41 -16.44 -18.91
C ASP A 256 46.77 -15.97 -19.43
N LYS A 257 46.88 -14.68 -19.74
CA LYS A 257 48.17 -14.00 -19.91
C LYS A 257 48.87 -14.05 -18.56
N GLY A 258 49.97 -14.81 -18.50
CA GLY A 258 50.75 -15.00 -17.29
C GLY A 258 51.01 -13.70 -16.55
N ALA A 259 50.85 -13.77 -15.24
CA ALA A 259 51.16 -12.67 -14.34
C ALA A 259 52.52 -12.07 -14.65
N THR A 260 52.60 -10.75 -14.71
CA THR A 260 53.88 -10.03 -14.79
C THR A 260 54.67 -10.37 -13.56
N GLY A 261 55.79 -11.11 -13.73
CA GLY A 261 56.71 -11.49 -12.67
C GLY A 261 57.20 -10.25 -11.95
N ALA A 262 57.39 -10.38 -10.65
CA ALA A 262 58.03 -9.37 -9.82
C ALA A 262 59.37 -8.95 -10.44
N LYS A 263 59.65 -7.67 -10.43
CA LYS A 263 60.90 -7.06 -10.88
C LYS A 263 62.06 -7.73 -10.15
N GLY A 264 62.79 -8.63 -10.87
CA GLY A 264 64.01 -9.24 -10.37
C GLY A 264 65.11 -8.20 -10.22
N ASP A 265 65.98 -8.41 -9.28
CA ASP A 265 67.13 -7.60 -9.01
C ASP A 265 68.05 -7.52 -10.23
N LYS A 266 68.72 -6.36 -10.39
CA LYS A 266 69.63 -6.01 -11.45
C LYS A 266 70.76 -7.03 -11.55
N GLY A 267 70.60 -7.96 -12.49
CA GLY A 267 71.68 -8.88 -12.83
C GLY A 267 72.85 -8.18 -13.50
N ASP A 268 74.03 -8.68 -13.24
CA ASP A 268 75.28 -8.16 -13.75
C ASP A 268 75.36 -8.19 -15.28
N LYS A 269 76.03 -7.17 -15.84
CA LYS A 269 76.24 -6.92 -17.26
C LYS A 269 76.89 -8.16 -17.94
N GLY A 270 76.01 -8.91 -18.64
CA GLY A 270 76.46 -9.98 -19.50
C GLY A 270 77.33 -9.47 -20.62
N ALA A 271 78.41 -10.27 -20.94
CA ALA A 271 79.37 -9.96 -22.00
C ALA A 271 78.65 -9.66 -23.30
N THR A 272 79.17 -8.69 -24.03
CA THR A 272 78.67 -8.27 -25.39
C THR A 272 78.81 -9.50 -26.33
N GLY A 273 77.70 -10.01 -26.79
CA GLY A 273 77.69 -11.01 -27.84
C GLY A 273 78.28 -10.47 -29.13
N ALA A 274 78.99 -11.30 -29.83
CA ALA A 274 79.62 -10.94 -31.10
C ALA A 274 78.54 -10.35 -32.06
N ALA A 275 79.00 -9.30 -32.77
CA ALA A 275 78.12 -8.68 -33.82
C ALA A 275 77.73 -9.70 -34.86
N GLY A 276 76.47 -9.91 -35.10
CA GLY A 276 75.99 -10.71 -36.21
C GLY A 276 76.51 -10.14 -37.51
N ALA A 277 76.87 -11.04 -38.43
CA ALA A 277 77.33 -10.63 -39.76
C ALA A 277 76.35 -9.63 -40.39
N LYS A 278 76.90 -8.58 -40.97
CA LYS A 278 76.15 -7.58 -41.77
C LYS A 278 75.48 -8.31 -42.89
N GLY A 279 74.14 -8.30 -42.92
CA GLY A 279 73.40 -8.79 -44.06
C GLY A 279 73.88 -8.09 -45.31
N ASP A 280 73.95 -8.86 -46.37
CA ASP A 280 74.29 -8.36 -47.71
C ASP A 280 73.49 -7.15 -48.04
N LYS A 281 74.12 -6.13 -48.63
CA LYS A 281 73.45 -4.96 -49.19
C LYS A 281 72.51 -5.42 -50.23
N GLY A 282 71.23 -5.24 -50.02
CA GLY A 282 70.21 -5.46 -51.06
C GLY A 282 70.69 -4.80 -52.35
N ASP A 283 70.43 -5.49 -53.48
CA ASP A 283 70.77 -4.96 -54.79
C ASP A 283 70.28 -3.54 -54.93
N ALA A 284 71.08 -2.71 -55.56
CA ALA A 284 70.64 -1.35 -55.87
C ALA A 284 69.34 -1.42 -56.70
N GLY A 285 68.28 -0.83 -56.23
CA GLY A 285 67.03 -0.74 -56.99
C GLY A 285 67.29 -0.27 -58.40
N GLU A 286 66.57 -0.83 -59.36
CA GLU A 286 66.62 -0.43 -60.78
C GLU A 286 66.62 1.08 -60.88
N SER A 287 67.52 1.69 -61.67
CA SER A 287 67.49 3.13 -61.89
C SER A 287 66.26 3.60 -62.61
N ALA A 288 65.83 4.83 -62.39
CA ALA A 288 64.64 5.37 -63.05
C ALA A 288 64.70 5.30 -64.58
N TYR A 289 65.96 5.41 -65.14
CA TYR A 289 66.22 5.20 -66.57
C TYR A 289 65.99 3.73 -67.02
N ALA A 290 66.54 2.78 -66.28
CA ALA A 290 66.35 1.36 -66.55
C ALA A 290 64.89 0.92 -66.44
N ALA A 291 64.19 1.41 -65.45
CA ALA A 291 62.77 1.15 -65.27
C ALA A 291 61.97 1.78 -66.42
N TYR A 292 62.31 3.01 -66.85
CA TYR A 292 61.67 3.67 -68.01
C TYR A 292 61.91 2.92 -69.31
N CYS A 293 63.13 2.46 -69.59
CA CYS A 293 63.46 1.68 -70.76
C CYS A 293 62.68 0.35 -70.78
N ARG A 294 62.59 -0.33 -69.63
CA ARG A 294 61.89 -1.62 -69.53
C ARG A 294 60.36 -1.50 -69.69
N VAL A 295 59.78 -0.44 -69.17
CA VAL A 295 58.29 -0.23 -69.17
C VAL A 295 57.84 0.41 -70.48
N TYR A 296 58.60 1.35 -71.00
CA TYR A 296 58.18 2.17 -72.12
C TYR A 296 58.99 1.94 -73.43
N GLY A 297 59.91 0.95 -73.42
CA GLY A 297 60.69 0.55 -74.60
C GLY A 297 61.63 1.61 -75.13
N TYR A 298 62.06 2.55 -74.30
CA TYR A 298 62.97 3.61 -74.69
C TYR A 298 64.35 3.00 -75.02
N SER A 299 64.97 3.33 -76.19
CA SER A 299 66.22 2.78 -76.63
C SER A 299 67.40 3.71 -76.73
N GLY A 300 67.21 5.00 -76.24
CA GLY A 300 68.32 5.98 -76.14
C GLY A 300 69.25 5.70 -74.96
N SER A 301 70.39 6.36 -74.89
CA SER A 301 71.26 6.30 -73.68
C SER A 301 70.63 7.04 -72.48
N GLU A 302 71.12 6.81 -71.28
CA GLU A 302 70.68 7.53 -70.10
C GLU A 302 70.84 9.04 -70.22
N GLU A 303 71.95 9.51 -70.83
CA GLU A 303 72.13 10.93 -71.13
C GLU A 303 71.11 11.44 -72.09
N GLN A 304 70.77 10.66 -73.13
CA GLN A 304 69.74 11.04 -74.12
C GLN A 304 68.34 11.03 -73.45
N TRP A 305 68.08 10.10 -72.56
CA TRP A 305 66.82 10.03 -71.81
C TRP A 305 66.69 11.28 -70.92
N LEU A 306 67.78 11.70 -70.23
CA LEU A 306 67.81 12.94 -69.48
C LEU A 306 67.58 14.19 -70.32
N LEU A 307 68.17 14.24 -71.55
CA LEU A 307 67.97 15.33 -72.51
C LEU A 307 66.51 15.34 -73.02
N ASP A 308 65.98 14.19 -73.36
CA ASP A 308 64.59 14.07 -73.80
C ASP A 308 63.57 14.37 -72.70
N LEU A 309 63.92 14.00 -71.46
CA LEU A 309 63.15 14.38 -70.26
C LEU A 309 63.11 15.88 -70.07
N ALA A 310 64.35 16.56 -70.12
CA ALA A 310 64.44 17.98 -69.99
C ALA A 310 63.81 18.78 -71.17
N ALA A 311 63.81 18.22 -72.36
CA ALA A 311 63.19 18.78 -73.55
C ALA A 311 61.69 18.50 -73.70
N GLY A 312 61.09 17.72 -72.82
CA GLY A 312 59.68 17.36 -72.84
C GLY A 312 59.29 16.44 -74.01
N ARG A 313 60.27 15.69 -74.57
CA ARG A 313 60.06 14.80 -75.74
C ARG A 313 59.66 13.33 -75.28
N LEU A 314 59.65 13.08 -74.01
CA LEU A 314 59.18 11.77 -73.53
C LEU A 314 57.64 11.71 -73.45
N THR A 315 57.07 10.53 -73.60
CA THR A 315 55.64 10.34 -73.44
C THR A 315 55.14 10.95 -72.16
N GLN A 316 54.16 11.82 -72.29
CA GLN A 316 53.53 12.47 -71.12
C GLN A 316 52.11 11.95 -70.94
N TYR A 317 51.81 11.65 -69.68
CA TYR A 317 50.44 11.28 -69.26
C TYR A 317 49.79 12.47 -68.54
N THR A 318 48.49 12.54 -68.70
CA THR A 318 47.65 13.56 -68.05
C THR A 318 47.04 13.02 -66.79
N VAL A 319 47.37 13.64 -65.64
CA VAL A 319 46.73 13.32 -64.40
C VAL A 319 45.72 14.42 -64.04
N THR A 320 44.47 14.05 -63.92
CA THR A 320 43.38 14.97 -63.55
C THR A 320 42.96 14.66 -62.13
N PHE A 321 42.67 15.71 -61.35
CA PHE A 321 42.28 15.63 -59.94
C PHE A 321 40.82 16.02 -59.72
N ASP A 322 40.06 15.11 -59.08
CA ASP A 322 38.74 15.39 -58.59
C ASP A 322 38.83 15.54 -57.07
N LEU A 323 38.50 16.70 -56.58
CA LEU A 323 38.54 17.04 -55.16
C LEU A 323 37.43 16.36 -54.38
N ASN A 324 36.44 15.73 -55.02
CA ASN A 324 35.33 15.04 -54.44
C ASN A 324 34.68 15.82 -53.29
N GLY A 325 34.30 17.07 -53.57
CA GLY A 325 33.71 18.01 -52.62
C GLY A 325 34.71 18.66 -51.64
N GLY A 326 36.00 18.48 -51.86
CA GLY A 326 37.03 19.20 -51.12
C GLY A 326 37.34 20.57 -51.74
N THR A 327 38.17 21.34 -51.04
CA THR A 327 38.67 22.65 -51.46
C THR A 327 40.16 22.50 -51.72
N ALA A 328 40.59 23.01 -52.86
CA ALA A 328 41.99 23.04 -53.24
C ALA A 328 42.81 23.96 -52.34
N GLY A 329 44.04 23.58 -52.10
CA GLY A 329 45.06 24.47 -51.50
C GLY A 329 45.61 25.48 -52.51
N ALA A 330 46.35 26.48 -52.04
CA ALA A 330 47.02 27.44 -52.91
C ALA A 330 47.98 26.73 -53.85
N GLY A 331 47.97 27.08 -55.14
CA GLY A 331 48.84 26.48 -56.17
C GLY A 331 48.37 25.12 -56.73
N PHE A 332 47.16 24.68 -56.42
CA PHE A 332 46.61 23.45 -56.94
C PHE A 332 46.27 23.53 -58.44
N ALA A 333 46.84 22.64 -59.22
CA ALA A 333 46.50 22.49 -60.62
C ALA A 333 45.55 21.29 -60.81
N LYS A 334 44.36 21.55 -61.36
CA LYS A 334 43.35 20.49 -61.59
C LYS A 334 43.83 19.39 -62.54
N THR A 335 44.75 19.74 -63.45
CA THR A 335 45.30 18.83 -64.42
C THR A 335 46.81 19.05 -64.50
N VAL A 336 47.59 18.02 -64.48
CA VAL A 336 49.06 18.04 -64.51
C VAL A 336 49.55 17.04 -65.58
N LYS A 337 50.51 17.43 -66.43
CA LYS A 337 51.18 16.55 -67.32
C LYS A 337 52.47 15.96 -66.69
N VAL A 338 52.58 14.67 -66.67
CA VAL A 338 53.72 13.96 -66.04
C VAL A 338 54.37 13.08 -67.10
N THR A 339 55.70 13.12 -67.16
CA THR A 339 56.44 12.23 -68.04
C THR A 339 56.32 10.79 -67.57
N ALA A 340 56.17 9.88 -68.52
CA ALA A 340 55.96 8.45 -68.27
C ALA A 340 57.01 7.90 -67.31
N GLY A 341 56.59 7.20 -66.26
CA GLY A 341 57.46 6.62 -65.21
C GLY A 341 57.86 7.59 -64.09
N MET A 342 57.62 8.88 -64.25
CA MET A 342 57.91 9.84 -63.19
C MET A 342 56.77 9.86 -62.18
N THR A 343 57.09 10.26 -60.93
CA THR A 343 56.16 10.41 -59.82
C THR A 343 55.62 11.86 -59.78
N LEU A 344 54.53 12.03 -59.07
CA LEU A 344 53.82 13.28 -58.94
C LEU A 344 53.79 13.75 -57.51
N ASN A 345 54.14 15.01 -57.30
CA ASN A 345 53.95 15.64 -55.98
C ASN A 345 52.46 15.92 -55.76
N LEU A 346 51.87 15.18 -54.83
CA LEU A 346 50.43 15.24 -54.58
C LEU A 346 50.10 16.24 -53.45
N THR A 347 49.35 17.26 -53.78
CA THR A 347 48.86 18.24 -52.81
C THR A 347 47.70 17.66 -52.01
N VAL A 348 47.62 18.08 -50.72
CA VAL A 348 46.58 17.65 -49.81
C VAL A 348 45.44 18.70 -49.86
N PRO A 349 44.27 18.35 -50.32
CA PRO A 349 43.13 19.23 -50.30
C PRO A 349 42.50 19.24 -48.90
N THR A 350 41.60 20.18 -48.65
CA THR A 350 40.85 20.29 -47.38
C THR A 350 39.36 20.11 -47.61
N ARG A 351 38.66 19.54 -46.60
CA ARG A 351 37.20 19.44 -46.61
C ARG A 351 36.72 19.63 -45.19
N ALA A 352 35.84 20.59 -44.96
CA ALA A 352 35.30 20.87 -43.65
C ALA A 352 34.60 19.63 -43.05
N GLY A 353 35.08 19.18 -41.88
CA GLY A 353 34.54 18.02 -41.17
C GLY A 353 35.03 16.66 -41.69
N TYR A 354 36.05 16.65 -42.53
CA TYR A 354 36.62 15.42 -43.07
C TYR A 354 38.14 15.45 -42.97
N THR A 355 38.73 14.30 -42.80
CA THR A 355 40.17 14.08 -42.91
C THR A 355 40.47 13.50 -44.29
N PHE A 356 41.47 14.03 -44.98
CA PHE A 356 41.92 13.50 -46.28
C PHE A 356 42.53 12.13 -46.08
N ALA A 357 41.99 11.14 -46.81
CA ALA A 357 42.43 9.74 -46.75
C ALA A 357 43.42 9.37 -47.83
N GLY A 358 43.53 10.18 -48.90
CA GLY A 358 44.46 9.93 -50.01
C GLY A 358 43.84 10.22 -51.35
N TRP A 359 44.68 10.15 -52.38
CA TRP A 359 44.27 10.13 -53.77
C TRP A 359 44.12 8.75 -54.30
N PHE A 360 43.06 8.46 -55.02
CA PHE A 360 42.72 7.12 -55.54
C PHE A 360 42.30 7.19 -57.00
N THR A 361 42.46 6.08 -57.74
CA THR A 361 42.12 5.97 -59.18
C THR A 361 40.61 5.79 -59.43
N GLY A 362 39.83 5.60 -58.40
CA GLY A 362 38.38 5.42 -58.48
C GLY A 362 37.70 5.74 -57.16
N ASN A 363 36.33 5.58 -57.10
CA ASN A 363 35.51 5.88 -55.93
C ASN A 363 35.37 4.70 -54.95
N GLY A 364 35.87 3.48 -55.32
CA GLY A 364 35.75 2.26 -54.55
C GLY A 364 36.75 2.20 -53.41
N ILE A 365 36.44 1.46 -52.32
CA ILE A 365 37.32 1.28 -51.19
C ILE A 365 38.61 0.46 -51.50
N ASN A 366 38.58 -0.29 -52.63
CA ASN A 366 39.68 -1.13 -53.11
C ASN A 366 40.40 -0.51 -54.33
N ASP A 367 40.02 0.70 -54.76
CA ASP A 367 40.67 1.37 -55.87
C ASP A 367 42.10 1.75 -55.49
N GLY A 368 43.00 1.71 -56.46
CA GLY A 368 44.41 1.90 -56.22
C GLY A 368 44.74 3.28 -55.66
N GLN A 369 45.32 3.29 -54.48
CA GLN A 369 45.84 4.54 -53.87
C GLN A 369 47.10 4.99 -54.61
N VAL A 370 47.10 6.24 -55.02
CA VAL A 370 48.27 6.87 -55.68
C VAL A 370 48.98 7.74 -54.63
N THR A 371 50.26 7.51 -54.43
CA THR A 371 51.10 8.25 -53.51
C THR A 371 52.19 9.02 -54.28
N SER A 372 52.93 9.89 -53.59
CA SER A 372 54.04 10.65 -54.20
C SER A 372 55.19 9.76 -54.74
N THR A 373 55.19 8.46 -54.44
CA THR A 373 56.15 7.48 -54.94
C THR A 373 55.58 6.60 -56.05
N THR A 374 54.31 6.77 -56.43
CA THR A 374 53.68 5.99 -57.50
C THR A 374 54.10 6.52 -58.89
N PRO A 375 54.74 5.70 -59.76
CA PRO A 375 55.12 6.11 -61.11
C PRO A 375 53.90 6.20 -62.01
N ILE A 376 53.79 7.25 -62.77
CA ILE A 376 52.65 7.49 -63.66
C ILE A 376 52.90 6.83 -65.02
N GLY A 377 52.07 5.78 -65.36
CA GLY A 377 52.19 4.94 -66.51
C GLY A 377 51.08 5.06 -67.55
N GLN A 378 50.11 5.88 -67.29
CA GLN A 378 48.95 6.13 -68.15
C GLN A 378 48.23 7.42 -67.75
N ASP A 379 47.33 7.91 -68.60
CA ASP A 379 46.39 8.95 -68.17
C ASP A 379 45.52 8.44 -67.02
N MET A 380 45.31 9.27 -65.98
CA MET A 380 44.50 8.87 -64.82
C MET A 380 43.72 10.03 -64.23
N ASN A 381 42.59 9.68 -63.67
CA ASN A 381 41.80 10.60 -62.87
C ASN A 381 41.97 10.22 -61.39
N LEU A 382 42.48 11.12 -60.59
CA LEU A 382 42.67 10.91 -59.13
C LEU A 382 41.57 11.59 -58.36
N ILE A 383 40.85 10.76 -57.57
CA ILE A 383 39.74 11.22 -56.77
C ILE A 383 40.17 11.28 -55.29
N ALA A 384 39.92 12.42 -54.66
CA ALA A 384 40.16 12.58 -53.24
C ALA A 384 39.20 11.77 -52.41
N HIS A 385 39.73 10.85 -51.59
CA HIS A 385 38.92 10.13 -50.61
C HIS A 385 38.94 10.85 -49.26
N TRP A 386 37.81 10.78 -48.56
CA TRP A 386 37.58 11.52 -47.38
C TRP A 386 37.03 10.60 -46.30
N GLN A 387 37.63 10.69 -45.09
CA GLN A 387 37.09 10.05 -43.91
C GLN A 387 36.37 11.13 -43.09
N ILE A 388 35.08 10.94 -42.79
CA ILE A 388 34.29 11.83 -41.98
C ILE A 388 34.84 11.88 -40.54
N ASN A 389 35.06 13.09 -40.01
CA ASN A 389 35.58 13.25 -38.65
C ASN A 389 34.52 12.86 -37.61
N THR A 390 34.96 12.19 -36.60
CA THR A 390 34.17 11.86 -35.45
C THR A 390 34.50 12.81 -34.30
N LEU A 391 33.49 13.52 -33.83
CA LEU A 391 33.57 14.53 -32.80
C LEU A 391 33.06 13.99 -31.46
N THR A 392 33.51 14.60 -30.39
CA THR A 392 33.11 14.20 -29.02
C THR A 392 32.11 15.22 -28.48
N VAL A 393 30.93 14.71 -28.11
CA VAL A 393 29.92 15.52 -27.43
C VAL A 393 29.77 14.98 -26.01
N THR A 394 30.00 15.84 -25.01
CA THR A 394 29.88 15.48 -23.60
C THR A 394 28.69 16.21 -22.99
N PHE A 395 27.74 15.45 -22.46
CA PHE A 395 26.61 15.96 -21.74
C PHE A 395 26.95 15.98 -20.25
N VAL A 396 26.70 17.10 -19.59
CA VAL A 396 26.95 17.25 -18.15
C VAL A 396 25.70 17.71 -17.42
N GLY A 397 25.57 17.28 -16.17
CA GLY A 397 24.52 17.74 -15.27
C GLY A 397 24.73 19.22 -14.87
N ASN A 398 23.77 19.74 -14.13
CA ASN A 398 23.90 21.10 -13.54
C ASN A 398 25.07 21.20 -12.54
N ASP A 399 25.45 20.10 -11.92
CA ASP A 399 26.59 19.92 -11.01
C ASP A 399 27.93 19.74 -11.74
N GLY A 400 27.91 19.71 -13.07
CA GLY A 400 29.10 19.55 -13.91
C GLY A 400 29.55 18.10 -14.09
N ARG A 401 28.88 17.12 -13.49
CA ARG A 401 29.19 15.69 -13.69
C ARG A 401 28.84 15.26 -15.10
N THR A 402 29.69 14.45 -15.70
CA THR A 402 29.43 13.87 -17.02
C THR A 402 28.31 12.84 -16.95
N LEU A 403 27.24 13.11 -17.71
CA LEU A 403 26.10 12.20 -17.87
C LEU A 403 26.34 11.18 -18.97
N ALA A 404 26.86 11.67 -20.09
CA ALA A 404 27.20 10.85 -21.25
C ALA A 404 28.25 11.50 -22.14
N THR A 405 29.05 10.67 -22.78
CA THR A 405 29.91 11.08 -23.87
C THR A 405 29.48 10.34 -25.13
N ARG A 406 29.32 11.06 -26.25
CA ARG A 406 28.91 10.53 -27.55
C ARG A 406 29.96 10.81 -28.58
N LYS A 407 30.27 9.83 -29.44
CA LYS A 407 31.06 10.02 -30.65
C LYS A 407 30.10 10.24 -31.80
N VAL A 408 30.17 11.38 -32.43
CA VAL A 408 29.22 11.82 -33.46
C VAL A 408 30.00 12.23 -34.72
N GLN A 409 29.55 11.78 -35.87
CA GLN A 409 30.12 12.23 -37.13
C GLN A 409 29.81 13.70 -37.36
N TYR A 410 30.76 14.43 -37.97
CA TYR A 410 30.61 15.84 -38.32
C TYR A 410 29.27 16.12 -39.00
N GLY A 411 28.55 17.13 -38.50
CA GLY A 411 27.26 17.58 -39.05
C GLY A 411 26.05 16.69 -38.71
N LYS A 412 26.23 15.61 -37.95
CA LYS A 412 25.13 14.75 -37.46
C LYS A 412 24.68 15.22 -36.07
N PRO A 413 23.45 14.92 -35.68
CA PRO A 413 22.95 15.21 -34.34
C PRO A 413 23.57 14.27 -33.29
N ALA A 414 23.72 14.74 -32.07
CA ALA A 414 24.04 13.91 -30.93
C ALA A 414 22.74 13.44 -30.25
N ALA A 415 22.75 12.20 -29.69
CA ALA A 415 21.65 11.70 -28.86
C ALA A 415 21.86 12.15 -27.41
N ALA A 416 20.97 12.99 -26.90
CA ALA A 416 21.00 13.40 -25.51
C ALA A 416 20.67 12.21 -24.57
N PRO A 417 21.32 12.12 -23.41
CA PRO A 417 20.88 11.22 -22.34
C PRO A 417 19.64 11.79 -21.64
N ASP A 418 18.99 10.97 -20.81
CA ASP A 418 17.99 11.47 -19.89
C ASP A 418 18.66 12.43 -18.89
N ALA A 419 17.97 13.52 -18.62
CA ALA A 419 18.46 14.48 -17.64
C ALA A 419 18.23 13.93 -16.22
N PRO A 420 19.22 14.02 -15.32
CA PRO A 420 19.05 13.55 -13.95
C PRO A 420 17.96 14.35 -13.23
N GLN A 421 17.24 13.68 -12.34
CA GLN A 421 16.29 14.39 -11.47
C GLN A 421 17.07 15.23 -10.46
N VAL A 422 16.72 16.49 -10.35
CA VAL A 422 17.29 17.44 -9.39
C VAL A 422 16.18 17.86 -8.44
N SER A 423 16.42 17.70 -7.12
CA SER A 423 15.42 18.06 -6.12
C SER A 423 14.97 19.51 -6.28
N LYS A 424 13.65 19.72 -6.28
CA LYS A 424 13.00 21.03 -6.38
C LYS A 424 13.25 21.79 -7.68
N MET A 425 13.72 21.12 -8.72
CA MET A 425 13.99 21.71 -10.02
C MET A 425 13.47 20.83 -11.15
N LYS A 426 12.92 21.46 -12.16
CA LYS A 426 12.45 20.81 -13.39
C LYS A 426 13.46 21.02 -14.50
N PHE A 427 13.77 19.98 -15.23
CA PHE A 427 14.60 20.08 -16.41
C PHE A 427 13.92 20.97 -17.46
N SER A 428 14.63 22.02 -17.92
CA SER A 428 14.12 23.00 -18.89
C SER A 428 14.73 22.85 -20.27
N GLY A 429 15.81 22.07 -20.39
CA GLY A 429 16.47 21.84 -21.68
C GLY A 429 17.99 21.75 -21.54
N TRP A 430 18.66 21.80 -22.67
CA TRP A 430 20.12 21.81 -22.78
C TRP A 430 20.60 23.18 -23.21
N ASP A 431 21.79 23.59 -22.74
CA ASP A 431 22.33 24.95 -22.95
C ASP A 431 22.80 25.25 -24.38
N LYS A 432 22.96 24.21 -25.22
CA LYS A 432 23.44 24.33 -26.60
C LYS A 432 22.65 23.44 -27.55
N ASP A 433 22.57 23.88 -28.80
CA ASP A 433 22.07 23.11 -29.92
C ASP A 433 23.09 22.02 -30.33
N PHE A 434 22.65 20.78 -30.38
CA PHE A 434 23.43 19.62 -30.81
C PHE A 434 22.80 18.87 -31.98
N SER A 435 21.94 19.54 -32.72
CA SER A 435 21.28 18.99 -33.93
C SER A 435 22.24 18.82 -35.10
N LYS A 436 23.35 19.62 -35.12
CA LYS A 436 24.40 19.56 -36.16
C LYS A 436 25.77 19.82 -35.54
N VAL A 437 26.40 18.78 -35.01
CA VAL A 437 27.70 18.89 -34.34
C VAL A 437 28.81 19.19 -35.32
N LYS A 438 29.52 20.29 -35.14
CA LYS A 438 30.63 20.72 -36.03
C LYS A 438 31.98 20.81 -35.32
N SER A 439 32.02 20.69 -34.01
CA SER A 439 33.24 20.64 -33.17
C SER A 439 32.97 19.85 -31.92
N ASP A 440 33.99 19.46 -31.23
CA ASP A 440 33.87 18.95 -29.87
C ASP A 440 33.15 19.95 -28.99
N MET A 441 32.20 19.46 -28.16
CA MET A 441 31.40 20.34 -27.31
C MET A 441 30.98 19.70 -26.03
N THR A 442 30.84 20.51 -24.99
CA THR A 442 30.19 20.14 -23.73
C THR A 442 28.85 20.84 -23.64
N ILE A 443 27.82 20.13 -23.31
CA ILE A 443 26.41 20.51 -23.24
C ILE A 443 25.94 20.34 -21.82
N LYS A 444 25.41 21.40 -21.22
CA LYS A 444 24.96 21.40 -19.83
C LYS A 444 23.45 21.33 -19.72
N ALA A 445 22.95 20.50 -18.78
CA ALA A 445 21.55 20.46 -18.43
C ALA A 445 21.13 21.77 -17.71
N LEU A 446 20.04 22.35 -18.17
CA LEU A 446 19.42 23.53 -17.57
C LEU A 446 18.18 23.14 -16.78
N TYR A 447 18.00 23.76 -15.62
CA TYR A 447 16.88 23.53 -14.73
C TYR A 447 16.25 24.85 -14.32
N VAL A 448 14.95 24.83 -14.13
CA VAL A 448 14.17 25.91 -13.52
C VAL A 448 13.59 25.40 -12.20
N ALA A 449 13.28 26.30 -11.28
CA ALA A 449 12.60 25.93 -10.05
C ALA A 449 11.28 25.22 -10.38
N ASP A 450 11.08 24.06 -9.83
CA ASP A 450 9.81 23.32 -9.94
C ASP A 450 8.92 23.75 -8.79
N THR A 451 8.03 24.68 -9.08
CA THR A 451 7.18 25.31 -8.07
C THR A 451 5.72 25.12 -8.40
N TYR A 452 4.94 24.97 -7.36
CA TYR A 452 3.50 24.93 -7.42
C TYR A 452 2.90 26.06 -6.62
N THR A 453 1.73 26.52 -7.04
CA THR A 453 1.00 27.61 -6.42
C THR A 453 -0.21 27.08 -5.67
N VAL A 454 -0.35 27.50 -4.41
CA VAL A 454 -1.58 27.33 -3.66
C VAL A 454 -2.39 28.59 -3.75
N THR A 455 -3.56 28.53 -4.36
CA THR A 455 -4.53 29.62 -4.49
C THR A 455 -5.68 29.42 -3.51
N TYR A 456 -6.14 30.47 -2.87
CA TYR A 456 -7.19 30.42 -1.84
C TYR A 456 -8.46 31.09 -2.36
N ASN A 457 -9.52 30.29 -2.54
CA ASN A 457 -10.88 30.78 -2.71
C ASN A 457 -11.54 30.89 -1.32
N THR A 458 -11.74 32.09 -0.83
CA THR A 458 -12.23 32.32 0.55
C THR A 458 -13.74 32.40 0.64
N ASP A 459 -14.50 32.03 -0.38
CA ASP A 459 -15.97 31.95 -0.38
C ASP A 459 -16.65 33.19 0.28
N GLY A 460 -16.19 34.38 -0.10
CA GLY A 460 -16.69 35.65 0.44
C GLY A 460 -16.15 36.01 1.83
N GLY A 461 -15.21 35.25 2.39
CA GLY A 461 -14.43 35.66 3.56
C GLY A 461 -13.27 36.57 3.22
N THR A 462 -12.45 36.93 4.21
CA THR A 462 -11.24 37.76 4.04
C THR A 462 -10.33 37.15 2.98
N ALA A 463 -9.97 37.93 1.96
CA ALA A 463 -9.11 37.47 0.87
C ALA A 463 -7.70 37.11 1.35
N LEU A 464 -7.13 36.05 0.80
CA LEU A 464 -5.78 35.58 1.05
C LEU A 464 -4.96 35.58 -0.24
N ALA A 465 -3.68 35.97 -0.15
CA ALA A 465 -2.76 35.92 -1.28
C ALA A 465 -2.35 34.46 -1.59
N ALA A 466 -2.19 34.16 -2.87
CA ALA A 466 -1.64 32.89 -3.30
C ALA A 466 -0.20 32.71 -2.79
N GLN A 467 0.18 31.48 -2.49
CA GLN A 467 1.50 31.11 -1.97
C GLN A 467 2.19 30.14 -2.93
N VAL A 468 3.49 30.32 -3.13
CA VAL A 468 4.31 29.50 -4.02
C VAL A 468 5.25 28.63 -3.20
N TYR A 469 5.28 27.34 -3.49
CA TYR A 469 6.10 26.32 -2.85
C TYR A 469 6.93 25.57 -3.88
N TYR A 470 8.09 25.05 -3.49
CA TYR A 470 8.83 24.14 -4.35
C TYR A 470 8.14 22.77 -4.40
N MET A 471 8.32 22.06 -5.51
CA MET A 471 7.87 20.66 -5.61
C MET A 471 8.38 19.83 -4.44
N GLY A 472 7.47 19.12 -3.80
CA GLY A 472 7.76 18.29 -2.64
C GLY A 472 7.75 19.03 -1.29
N ASP A 473 7.58 20.36 -1.29
CA ASP A 473 7.38 21.08 -0.02
C ASP A 473 5.95 20.85 0.50
N THR A 474 5.83 20.70 1.81
CA THR A 474 4.53 20.67 2.48
C THR A 474 4.07 22.11 2.75
N PRO A 475 2.91 22.51 2.25
CA PRO A 475 2.39 23.85 2.50
C PRO A 475 2.12 24.08 3.98
N ARG A 476 2.37 25.29 4.42
CA ARG A 476 1.95 25.70 5.76
C ARG A 476 0.48 26.09 5.74
N GLN A 477 -0.20 25.84 6.86
CA GLN A 477 -1.57 26.26 7.00
C GLN A 477 -1.68 27.77 6.79
N ALA A 478 -2.60 28.18 5.92
CA ALA A 478 -2.86 29.59 5.65
C ALA A 478 -3.49 30.27 6.88
N THR A 479 -3.38 31.59 6.96
CA THR A 479 -4.14 32.39 7.91
C THR A 479 -5.64 32.09 7.73
N VAL A 480 -6.34 31.89 8.84
CA VAL A 480 -7.77 31.59 8.82
C VAL A 480 -8.55 32.79 8.28
N PRO A 481 -9.31 32.65 7.18
CA PRO A 481 -10.15 33.75 6.69
C PRO A 481 -11.36 33.94 7.61
N SER A 482 -11.84 35.15 7.74
CA SER A 482 -13.04 35.49 8.52
C SER A 482 -14.22 35.81 7.59
N LYS A 483 -15.44 35.38 7.97
CA LYS A 483 -16.69 35.69 7.30
C LYS A 483 -17.75 36.04 8.35
N TYR A 484 -18.39 37.20 8.21
CA TYR A 484 -19.35 37.67 9.21
C TYR A 484 -20.53 36.70 9.38
N GLY A 485 -20.82 36.31 10.60
CA GLY A 485 -21.91 35.35 10.92
C GLY A 485 -21.60 33.88 10.66
N TYR A 486 -20.34 33.55 10.31
CA TYR A 486 -19.93 32.19 10.03
C TYR A 486 -18.62 31.84 10.76
N TYR A 487 -18.45 30.56 11.03
CA TYR A 487 -17.21 29.96 11.53
C TYR A 487 -16.45 29.31 10.39
N PHE A 488 -15.14 29.54 10.29
CA PHE A 488 -14.29 28.83 9.37
C PHE A 488 -14.12 27.38 9.84
N VAL A 489 -14.41 26.42 8.96
CA VAL A 489 -14.34 25.00 9.26
C VAL A 489 -13.03 24.40 8.79
N GLY A 490 -12.60 24.75 7.58
CA GLY A 490 -11.38 24.18 6.99
C GLY A 490 -11.22 24.53 5.53
N TRP A 491 -10.12 24.02 4.97
CA TRP A 491 -9.80 24.13 3.56
C TRP A 491 -10.14 22.84 2.82
N TYR A 492 -10.69 22.96 1.62
CA TYR A 492 -11.11 21.84 0.79
C TYR A 492 -10.50 21.92 -0.60
N ARG A 493 -10.33 20.75 -1.26
CA ARG A 493 -9.80 20.67 -2.63
C ARG A 493 -10.83 20.98 -3.71
N ASP A 494 -12.10 20.99 -3.35
CA ASP A 494 -13.22 21.16 -4.27
C ASP A 494 -14.22 22.18 -3.72
N SER A 495 -14.95 22.84 -4.62
CA SER A 495 -15.95 23.84 -4.27
C SER A 495 -17.24 23.26 -3.66
N ALA A 496 -17.41 21.93 -3.73
CA ALA A 496 -18.51 21.22 -3.07
C ALA A 496 -18.19 20.84 -1.62
N HIS A 497 -16.97 21.14 -1.16
CA HIS A 497 -16.48 20.89 0.19
C HIS A 497 -16.57 19.40 0.60
N GLN A 498 -16.22 18.49 -0.34
CA GLN A 498 -16.27 17.05 -0.10
C GLN A 498 -14.89 16.49 0.23
N GLN A 499 -13.81 17.14 -0.22
CA GLN A 499 -12.44 16.67 -0.04
C GLN A 499 -11.66 17.63 0.83
N VAL A 500 -11.54 17.30 2.10
CA VAL A 500 -10.76 18.07 3.08
C VAL A 500 -9.31 18.16 2.64
N TYR A 501 -8.72 19.35 2.68
CA TYR A 501 -7.29 19.54 2.47
C TYR A 501 -6.57 19.53 3.82
N ARG A 502 -5.59 18.63 3.93
CA ARG A 502 -4.68 18.55 5.06
C ARG A 502 -3.32 19.10 4.66
N PHE A 503 -2.74 19.96 5.48
CA PHE A 503 -1.44 20.58 5.27
C PHE A 503 -0.27 19.66 5.68
N ASP A 504 -0.46 18.37 5.64
CA ASP A 504 0.47 17.31 6.07
C ASP A 504 1.17 16.59 4.90
N ARG A 505 0.87 16.98 3.65
CA ARG A 505 1.38 16.32 2.45
C ARG A 505 2.08 17.28 1.52
N PRO A 506 3.16 16.82 0.86
CA PRO A 506 3.86 17.64 -0.13
C PRO A 506 2.98 17.94 -1.35
N LEU A 507 3.20 19.13 -1.92
CA LEU A 507 2.57 19.54 -3.18
C LEU A 507 3.21 18.84 -4.38
N ASN A 508 2.36 18.42 -5.31
CA ASN A 508 2.75 17.80 -6.57
C ASN A 508 2.08 18.46 -7.81
N ALA A 509 1.26 19.49 -7.58
CA ALA A 509 0.58 20.28 -8.62
C ALA A 509 0.07 21.61 -8.04
N ASP A 510 -0.21 22.58 -8.92
CA ASP A 510 -0.97 23.78 -8.55
C ASP A 510 -2.29 23.37 -7.91
N THR A 511 -2.62 24.00 -6.79
CA THR A 511 -3.76 23.62 -5.97
C THR A 511 -4.59 24.84 -5.62
N THR A 512 -5.89 24.78 -5.91
CA THR A 512 -6.84 25.76 -5.41
C THR A 512 -7.54 25.18 -4.17
N LEU A 513 -7.51 25.91 -3.07
CA LEU A 513 -8.17 25.58 -1.84
C LEU A 513 -9.41 26.43 -1.63
N TYR A 514 -10.49 25.80 -1.27
CA TYR A 514 -11.78 26.41 -1.02
C TYR A 514 -12.06 26.47 0.48
N ALA A 515 -12.28 27.66 1.01
CA ALA A 515 -12.66 27.83 2.40
C ALA A 515 -14.11 27.35 2.60
N TYR A 516 -14.30 26.52 3.61
CA TYR A 516 -15.63 26.16 4.05
C TYR A 516 -15.99 26.94 5.30
N PHE A 517 -17.14 27.60 5.26
CA PHE A 517 -17.73 28.32 6.39
C PHE A 517 -19.03 27.67 6.80
N SER A 518 -19.17 27.40 8.08
CA SER A 518 -20.39 26.82 8.67
C SER A 518 -20.97 27.74 9.73
N GLN A 519 -22.26 27.66 9.95
CA GLN A 519 -22.91 28.19 11.13
C GLN A 519 -22.75 27.27 12.35
N MET A 520 -21.99 26.14 12.21
CA MET A 520 -21.65 25.24 13.30
C MET A 520 -20.40 25.73 14.02
N LEU A 521 -20.35 25.54 15.33
CA LEU A 521 -19.21 25.91 16.17
C LEU A 521 -18.02 24.97 15.87
N PRO A 522 -16.87 25.50 15.43
CA PRO A 522 -15.70 24.66 15.16
C PRO A 522 -15.03 24.21 16.46
N LEU A 523 -14.55 22.97 16.44
CA LEU A 523 -13.75 22.35 17.49
C LEU A 523 -12.36 22.07 16.92
N CYS A 524 -11.31 22.64 17.49
CA CYS A 524 -9.94 22.57 16.99
C CYS A 524 -8.99 21.84 17.94
N THR A 525 -9.32 21.81 19.24
CA THR A 525 -8.45 21.28 20.30
C THR A 525 -9.21 20.35 21.24
N ALA A 526 -8.48 19.62 22.07
CA ALA A 526 -9.05 18.80 23.15
C ALA A 526 -9.93 19.62 24.10
N ASP A 527 -9.50 20.86 24.44
CA ASP A 527 -10.28 21.76 25.30
C ASP A 527 -11.58 22.23 24.61
N ASP A 528 -11.57 22.39 23.28
CA ASP A 528 -12.77 22.74 22.54
C ASP A 528 -13.85 21.65 22.64
N LEU A 529 -13.45 20.38 22.69
CA LEU A 529 -14.39 19.27 22.87
C LEU A 529 -15.20 19.40 24.18
N LEU A 530 -14.62 19.97 25.23
CA LEU A 530 -15.33 20.18 26.49
C LEU A 530 -16.46 21.22 26.38
N LYS A 531 -16.46 22.09 25.35
CA LYS A 531 -17.56 23.01 25.03
C LYS A 531 -18.85 22.27 24.72
N ILE A 532 -18.78 21.04 24.21
CA ILE A 532 -19.96 20.21 23.95
C ILE A 532 -20.72 19.95 25.25
N LYS A 533 -20.01 19.66 26.35
CA LYS A 533 -20.64 19.42 27.66
C LYS A 533 -21.37 20.66 28.19
N SER A 534 -20.86 21.85 27.89
CA SER A 534 -21.48 23.13 28.33
C SER A 534 -22.73 23.48 27.52
N ASN A 535 -22.83 23.05 26.25
CA ASN A 535 -23.98 23.28 25.41
C ASN A 535 -24.25 22.08 24.47
N PRO A 536 -24.79 20.97 25.02
CA PRO A 536 -24.94 19.72 24.31
C PRO A 536 -25.99 19.70 23.19
N SER A 537 -26.75 20.78 23.04
CA SER A 537 -27.77 20.97 22.00
C SER A 537 -27.29 21.78 20.80
N ALA A 538 -26.07 22.35 20.87
CA ALA A 538 -25.55 23.17 19.79
C ALA A 538 -25.07 22.31 18.59
N LYS A 539 -24.74 22.98 17.49
CA LYS A 539 -24.18 22.36 16.30
C LYS A 539 -22.68 22.59 16.28
N TYR A 540 -21.93 21.51 16.23
CA TYR A 540 -20.48 21.51 16.24
C TYR A 540 -19.91 20.85 15.00
N CYS A 541 -18.74 21.29 14.56
CA CYS A 541 -17.94 20.58 13.56
C CYS A 541 -16.48 20.53 14.00
N LEU A 542 -15.78 19.44 13.64
CA LEU A 542 -14.33 19.39 13.75
C LEU A 542 -13.71 20.25 12.64
N ALA A 543 -12.67 20.99 12.95
CA ALA A 543 -11.94 21.82 12.00
C ALA A 543 -10.58 21.19 11.61
N ASN A 544 -10.11 20.22 12.36
CA ASN A 544 -8.88 19.43 12.16
C ASN A 544 -8.96 18.13 12.97
N ASP A 545 -7.97 17.26 12.79
CA ASP A 545 -7.76 16.13 13.69
C ASP A 545 -7.45 16.66 15.10
N ILE A 546 -8.00 16.01 16.12
CA ILE A 546 -7.78 16.37 17.52
C ILE A 546 -7.02 15.24 18.21
N ASP A 547 -5.75 15.50 18.53
CA ASP A 547 -4.94 14.65 19.40
C ASP A 547 -5.25 14.98 20.84
N MET A 548 -5.64 13.99 21.63
CA MET A 548 -5.93 14.13 23.05
C MET A 548 -4.69 13.92 23.93
N GLU A 549 -3.51 13.66 23.34
CA GLU A 549 -2.21 13.50 24.03
C GLU A 549 -2.25 12.46 25.17
N GLY A 550 -3.06 11.42 25.04
CA GLY A 550 -3.25 10.40 26.07
C GLY A 550 -4.17 10.80 27.23
N ALA A 551 -4.78 11.98 27.17
CA ALA A 551 -5.64 12.47 28.25
C ALA A 551 -6.91 11.62 28.43
N ALA A 552 -7.45 11.66 29.65
CA ALA A 552 -8.72 11.04 29.96
C ALA A 552 -9.89 11.92 29.46
N TRP A 553 -10.81 11.33 28.73
CA TRP A 553 -12.04 12.01 28.33
C TRP A 553 -12.97 12.25 29.54
N THR A 554 -13.23 13.50 29.86
CA THR A 554 -14.08 13.92 30.97
C THR A 554 -15.34 14.68 30.53
N GLY A 555 -15.55 14.80 29.23
CA GLY A 555 -16.63 15.55 28.61
C GLY A 555 -17.93 14.79 28.40
N SER A 556 -18.06 13.55 28.90
CA SER A 556 -19.26 12.73 28.70
C SER A 556 -20.53 13.45 29.17
N CYS A 557 -21.54 13.53 28.30
CA CYS A 557 -22.83 14.20 28.56
C CYS A 557 -23.95 13.58 27.70
N ALA A 558 -25.20 13.97 28.00
CA ALA A 558 -26.32 13.71 27.09
C ALA A 558 -26.27 14.70 25.92
N PHE A 559 -26.14 14.21 24.69
CA PHE A 559 -26.01 15.03 23.50
C PHE A 559 -27.29 15.04 22.66
N SER A 560 -27.73 16.23 22.26
CA SER A 560 -28.93 16.42 21.43
C SER A 560 -28.72 17.32 20.22
N GLY A 561 -27.50 17.81 20.01
CA GLY A 561 -27.12 18.71 18.93
C GLY A 561 -26.73 18.00 17.65
N VAL A 562 -25.85 18.63 16.90
CA VAL A 562 -25.19 18.05 15.72
C VAL A 562 -23.69 18.10 15.92
N LEU A 563 -23.02 16.97 15.77
CA LEU A 563 -21.55 16.89 15.71
C LEU A 563 -21.14 16.32 14.36
N ASP A 564 -20.56 17.17 13.52
CA ASP A 564 -20.04 16.79 12.21
C ASP A 564 -18.51 16.75 12.25
N GLY A 565 -17.94 15.57 12.14
CA GLY A 565 -16.48 15.39 12.14
C GLY A 565 -15.78 15.89 10.88
N GLN A 566 -16.51 16.20 9.79
CA GLN A 566 -15.95 16.66 8.52
C GLN A 566 -14.87 15.72 7.95
N GLY A 567 -14.85 14.46 8.36
CA GLY A 567 -13.83 13.46 8.01
C GLY A 567 -12.59 13.47 8.90
N PHE A 568 -12.53 14.37 9.88
CA PHE A 568 -11.46 14.43 10.89
C PHE A 568 -11.64 13.40 11.99
N LYS A 569 -10.58 13.22 12.80
CA LYS A 569 -10.53 12.23 13.89
C LYS A 569 -10.30 12.86 15.26
N ILE A 570 -10.76 12.13 16.28
CA ILE A 570 -10.36 12.32 17.69
C ILE A 570 -9.58 11.07 18.06
N HIS A 571 -8.34 11.24 18.53
CA HIS A 571 -7.47 10.10 18.78
C HIS A 571 -6.59 10.27 20.02
N ASN A 572 -5.90 9.15 20.38
CA ASN A 572 -4.92 9.11 21.46
C ASN A 572 -5.51 9.58 22.81
N PHE A 573 -6.53 8.86 23.31
CA PHE A 573 -7.18 9.20 24.58
C PHE A 573 -7.53 7.97 25.41
N THR A 574 -7.85 8.20 26.66
CA THR A 574 -8.40 7.18 27.54
C THR A 574 -9.82 7.53 27.95
N MET A 575 -10.65 6.52 28.13
CA MET A 575 -12.03 6.69 28.57
C MET A 575 -12.38 5.65 29.63
N THR A 576 -12.90 6.12 30.75
CA THR A 576 -13.47 5.28 31.81
C THR A 576 -14.80 5.86 32.21
N GLY A 577 -15.65 5.05 32.81
CA GLY A 577 -16.92 5.58 33.25
C GLY A 577 -17.66 4.66 34.19
N THR A 578 -18.57 5.24 34.94
CA THR A 578 -19.52 4.59 35.84
C THR A 578 -20.91 5.12 35.56
N GLY A 579 -21.93 4.32 35.84
CA GLY A 579 -23.33 4.70 35.68
C GLY A 579 -24.04 3.87 34.63
N GLU A 580 -25.29 4.21 34.38
CA GLU A 580 -26.16 3.44 33.48
C GLU A 580 -25.73 3.49 32.01
N ASN A 581 -25.21 4.64 31.57
CA ASN A 581 -24.80 4.87 30.18
C ASN A 581 -23.39 5.43 30.15
N VAL A 582 -22.47 4.76 29.47
CA VAL A 582 -21.04 5.09 29.41
C VAL A 582 -20.58 5.16 27.96
N GLY A 583 -19.91 6.24 27.57
CA GLY A 583 -19.38 6.45 26.23
C GLY A 583 -18.84 7.87 26.08
N PHE A 584 -18.37 8.20 24.88
CA PHE A 584 -17.99 9.58 24.56
C PHE A 584 -19.17 10.52 24.88
N PHE A 585 -20.37 10.09 24.52
CA PHE A 585 -21.63 10.62 25.04
C PHE A 585 -22.33 9.57 25.93
N THR A 586 -22.90 9.99 27.05
CA THR A 586 -23.76 9.08 27.83
C THR A 586 -24.98 8.66 27.02
N THR A 587 -25.68 9.62 26.41
CA THR A 587 -26.79 9.40 25.47
C THR A 587 -26.65 10.33 24.27
N ASN A 588 -27.07 9.86 23.10
CA ASN A 588 -27.24 10.65 21.90
C ASN A 588 -28.71 10.68 21.46
N SER A 589 -29.30 11.86 21.36
CA SER A 589 -30.60 12.09 20.72
C SER A 589 -30.52 13.03 19.51
N GLY A 590 -29.30 13.50 19.19
CA GLY A 590 -28.97 14.35 18.07
C GLY A 590 -28.40 13.60 16.87
N THR A 591 -27.51 14.24 16.15
CA THR A 591 -26.81 13.66 15.00
C THR A 591 -25.28 13.72 15.19
N ILE A 592 -24.62 12.60 15.06
CA ILE A 592 -23.15 12.47 15.07
C ILE A 592 -22.76 11.88 13.74
N LYS A 593 -21.87 12.54 12.98
CA LYS A 593 -21.52 12.06 11.64
C LYS A 593 -20.11 12.41 11.21
N ASN A 594 -19.60 11.64 10.24
CA ASN A 594 -18.33 11.88 9.55
C ASN A 594 -17.13 12.01 10.50
N ILE A 595 -17.08 11.25 11.58
CA ILE A 595 -16.02 11.32 12.59
C ILE A 595 -15.34 9.96 12.79
N THR A 596 -14.02 9.98 12.99
CA THR A 596 -13.26 8.79 13.37
C THR A 596 -12.76 8.93 14.81
N PHE A 597 -13.00 7.90 15.63
CA PHE A 597 -12.36 7.72 16.94
C PHE A 597 -11.27 6.66 16.77
N GLU A 598 -10.02 6.99 17.12
CA GLU A 598 -8.87 6.15 16.81
C GLU A 598 -7.87 6.11 17.98
N ASP A 599 -7.13 5.01 18.11
CA ASP A 599 -6.04 4.85 19.07
C ASP A 599 -6.41 5.27 20.51
N PHE A 600 -7.30 4.51 21.14
CA PHE A 600 -7.72 4.82 22.51
C PHE A 600 -8.00 3.55 23.32
N VAL A 601 -8.01 3.75 24.64
CA VAL A 601 -8.35 2.72 25.62
C VAL A 601 -9.64 3.10 26.34
N PHE A 602 -10.62 2.21 26.30
CA PHE A 602 -11.88 2.37 27.01
C PHE A 602 -12.10 1.25 28.02
N SER A 603 -12.36 1.61 29.26
CA SER A 603 -12.53 0.62 30.34
C SER A 603 -13.77 0.92 31.18
N VAL A 604 -14.62 -0.07 31.37
CA VAL A 604 -15.82 -0.01 32.23
C VAL A 604 -15.84 -1.20 33.15
N GLU A 605 -15.87 -0.93 34.45
CA GLU A 605 -16.02 -1.96 35.49
C GLU A 605 -17.15 -1.56 36.44
N GLN A 606 -18.20 -2.40 36.53
CA GLN A 606 -19.36 -2.11 37.36
C GLN A 606 -20.01 -3.39 37.88
N ALA A 607 -20.80 -3.22 38.98
CA ALA A 607 -21.61 -4.27 39.59
C ALA A 607 -23.09 -4.19 39.16
N SER A 608 -23.56 -3.07 38.67
CA SER A 608 -24.92 -2.81 38.17
C SER A 608 -25.02 -2.97 36.64
N ALA A 609 -26.23 -3.01 36.13
CA ALA A 609 -26.48 -2.98 34.68
C ALA A 609 -26.01 -1.66 34.05
N TYR A 610 -25.44 -1.76 32.87
CA TYR A 610 -24.99 -0.59 32.12
C TYR A 610 -25.06 -0.80 30.60
N ASN A 611 -25.13 0.32 29.88
CA ASN A 611 -24.96 0.39 28.45
C ASN A 611 -23.65 1.10 28.16
N ALA A 612 -22.77 0.49 27.39
CA ALA A 612 -21.47 1.09 27.08
C ALA A 612 -21.12 0.97 25.60
N GLY A 613 -20.60 2.04 25.04
CA GLY A 613 -20.11 2.08 23.66
C GLY A 613 -19.24 3.32 23.45
N THR A 614 -18.26 3.21 22.54
CA THR A 614 -17.30 4.30 22.31
C THR A 614 -18.00 5.62 22.00
N VAL A 615 -18.93 5.63 21.07
CA VAL A 615 -19.63 6.85 20.66
C VAL A 615 -20.72 7.22 21.65
N ALA A 616 -21.54 6.26 22.03
CA ALA A 616 -22.62 6.51 22.99
C ALA A 616 -22.97 5.26 23.81
N GLY A 617 -23.27 5.47 25.10
CA GLY A 617 -23.92 4.43 25.93
C GLY A 617 -25.28 4.06 25.36
N THR A 618 -26.13 5.06 25.08
CA THR A 618 -27.43 4.89 24.39
C THR A 618 -27.59 5.88 23.23
N ASN A 619 -27.97 5.39 22.07
CA ASN A 619 -28.29 6.19 20.90
C ASN A 619 -29.79 6.18 20.61
N SER A 620 -30.43 7.34 20.59
CA SER A 620 -31.83 7.55 20.16
C SER A 620 -31.94 8.49 18.96
N GLY A 621 -30.82 9.04 18.50
CA GLY A 621 -30.65 9.89 17.32
C GLY A 621 -30.00 9.15 16.15
N ASN A 622 -29.20 9.88 15.40
CA ASN A 622 -28.49 9.36 14.24
C ASN A 622 -26.98 9.33 14.46
N ILE A 623 -26.34 8.25 14.08
CA ILE A 623 -24.89 8.09 13.97
C ILE A 623 -24.60 7.61 12.55
N GLU A 624 -23.89 8.43 11.75
CA GLU A 624 -23.73 8.22 10.33
C GLU A 624 -22.27 8.39 9.90
N SER A 625 -21.74 7.48 9.08
CA SER A 625 -20.38 7.58 8.53
C SER A 625 -19.31 7.79 9.62
N CYS A 626 -19.46 7.14 10.76
CA CYS A 626 -18.55 7.22 11.89
C CYS A 626 -17.70 5.96 11.97
N ASN A 627 -16.43 6.10 12.31
CA ASN A 627 -15.49 5.00 12.43
C ASN A 627 -14.91 4.93 13.84
N VAL A 628 -14.67 3.73 14.31
CA VAL A 628 -13.94 3.43 15.55
C VAL A 628 -12.83 2.45 15.18
N LEU A 629 -11.58 2.90 15.29
CA LEU A 629 -10.42 2.18 14.78
C LEU A 629 -9.34 1.99 15.86
N ASP A 630 -8.59 0.91 15.76
CA ASP A 630 -7.39 0.63 16.54
C ASP A 630 -7.54 0.85 18.06
N CYS A 631 -8.66 0.37 18.60
CA CYS A 631 -9.02 0.57 20.00
C CYS A 631 -8.98 -0.72 20.81
N SER A 632 -8.80 -0.56 22.12
CA SER A 632 -8.88 -1.60 23.13
C SER A 632 -9.96 -1.30 24.15
N LEU A 633 -11.04 -2.06 24.12
CA LEU A 633 -12.21 -1.86 24.97
C LEU A 633 -12.29 -3.00 26.00
N THR A 634 -12.31 -2.65 27.26
CA THR A 634 -12.39 -3.62 28.38
C THR A 634 -13.68 -3.43 29.16
N TYR A 635 -14.50 -4.48 29.20
CA TYR A 635 -15.78 -4.45 29.89
C TYR A 635 -15.80 -5.51 31.02
N THR A 636 -16.01 -5.09 32.23
CA THR A 636 -16.09 -5.97 33.40
C THR A 636 -17.42 -5.79 34.11
N LEU A 637 -18.14 -6.91 34.25
CA LEU A 637 -19.33 -6.97 35.09
C LEU A 637 -19.03 -7.89 36.28
N THR A 638 -18.80 -7.28 37.45
CA THR A 638 -18.50 -8.03 38.68
C THR A 638 -19.65 -7.85 39.65
N ARG A 639 -20.28 -8.94 40.04
CA ARG A 639 -21.40 -8.93 40.99
C ARG A 639 -21.14 -9.81 42.19
N SER A 640 -21.32 -9.26 43.37
CA SER A 640 -21.31 -9.98 44.65
C SER A 640 -22.61 -9.72 45.39
N ALA A 641 -23.22 -10.79 45.94
CA ALA A 641 -24.15 -10.75 47.05
C ALA A 641 -25.63 -10.32 46.84
N GLU A 642 -26.11 -9.92 45.65
CA GLU A 642 -27.54 -9.63 45.48
C GLU A 642 -28.26 -10.70 44.64
N SER A 643 -29.50 -11.00 44.98
CA SER A 643 -30.36 -11.89 44.16
C SER A 643 -30.85 -11.16 42.87
N GLY A 644 -31.02 -11.88 41.79
CA GLY A 644 -31.62 -11.40 40.56
C GLY A 644 -30.67 -11.40 39.36
N THR A 645 -31.20 -11.08 38.21
CA THR A 645 -30.46 -11.03 36.93
C THR A 645 -30.06 -9.59 36.59
N VAL A 646 -28.78 -9.37 36.28
CA VAL A 646 -28.25 -8.10 35.76
C VAL A 646 -27.80 -8.34 34.36
N GLN A 647 -28.30 -7.55 33.43
CA GLN A 647 -27.93 -7.58 32.02
C GLN A 647 -27.36 -6.21 31.63
N SER A 648 -26.15 -6.23 31.04
CA SER A 648 -25.49 -5.07 30.49
C SER A 648 -25.37 -5.22 28.96
N PHE A 649 -25.43 -4.12 28.25
CA PHE A 649 -25.30 -4.07 26.81
C PHE A 649 -24.08 -3.26 26.44
N VAL A 650 -23.14 -3.89 25.78
CA VAL A 650 -21.90 -3.24 25.37
C VAL A 650 -21.67 -3.42 23.87
N GLY A 651 -21.26 -2.35 23.23
CA GLY A 651 -20.93 -2.32 21.82
C GLY A 651 -19.59 -1.65 21.58
N GLY A 652 -18.94 -2.00 20.48
CA GLY A 652 -17.75 -1.26 20.04
C GLY A 652 -18.05 0.21 19.77
N MET A 653 -19.28 0.51 19.30
CA MET A 653 -19.72 1.88 19.03
C MET A 653 -20.84 2.33 19.98
N VAL A 654 -21.86 1.52 20.19
CA VAL A 654 -23.08 1.90 20.93
C VAL A 654 -23.51 0.76 21.85
N GLY A 655 -23.78 1.06 23.12
CA GLY A 655 -24.34 0.11 24.07
C GLY A 655 -25.77 -0.32 23.66
N THR A 656 -26.71 0.63 23.66
CA THR A 656 -28.10 0.41 23.23
C THR A 656 -28.49 1.41 22.12
N ASN A 657 -28.92 0.90 20.97
CA ASN A 657 -29.39 1.67 19.82
C ASN A 657 -30.92 1.66 19.75
N ASN A 658 -31.54 2.84 19.93
CA ASN A 658 -32.96 3.10 19.73
C ASN A 658 -33.23 3.96 18.47
N GLY A 659 -32.16 4.43 17.80
CA GLY A 659 -32.16 5.29 16.63
C GLY A 659 -31.51 4.62 15.41
N THR A 660 -30.73 5.39 14.66
CA THR A 660 -30.06 4.92 13.44
C THR A 660 -28.54 4.86 13.63
N LEU A 661 -27.94 3.77 13.19
CA LEU A 661 -26.51 3.61 12.97
C LEU A 661 -26.31 3.24 11.50
N ALA A 662 -25.72 4.13 10.69
CA ALA A 662 -25.63 3.96 9.24
C ALA A 662 -24.21 4.22 8.73
N SER A 663 -23.75 3.40 7.80
CA SER A 663 -22.44 3.55 7.13
C SER A 663 -21.27 3.69 8.11
N CYS A 664 -21.34 2.98 9.22
CA CYS A 664 -20.36 3.04 10.31
C CYS A 664 -19.45 1.84 10.31
N SER A 665 -18.22 2.01 10.83
CA SER A 665 -17.28 0.90 10.98
C SER A 665 -16.67 0.82 12.38
N PHE A 666 -16.43 -0.43 12.81
CA PHE A 666 -15.69 -0.74 14.03
C PHE A 666 -14.57 -1.71 13.70
N GLN A 667 -13.35 -1.36 14.10
CA GLN A 667 -12.18 -2.24 14.08
C GLN A 667 -11.45 -2.17 15.40
N GLY A 668 -11.53 -3.22 16.20
CA GLY A 668 -10.94 -3.19 17.53
C GLY A 668 -11.10 -4.48 18.31
N LYS A 669 -10.70 -4.40 19.57
CA LYS A 669 -10.69 -5.54 20.48
C LYS A 669 -11.61 -5.29 21.67
N LEU A 670 -12.52 -6.22 21.90
CA LEU A 670 -13.41 -6.23 23.04
C LEU A 670 -12.94 -7.30 24.02
N TYR A 671 -12.42 -6.88 25.14
CA TYR A 671 -11.98 -7.76 26.21
C TYR A 671 -12.91 -7.67 27.40
N GLY A 672 -12.88 -8.68 28.28
CA GLY A 672 -13.52 -8.48 29.54
C GLY A 672 -13.79 -9.74 30.35
N LYS A 673 -14.59 -9.48 31.38
CA LYS A 673 -14.86 -10.48 32.40
C LYS A 673 -16.32 -10.36 32.85
N VAL A 674 -16.96 -11.51 32.95
CA VAL A 674 -18.25 -11.63 33.62
C VAL A 674 -18.02 -12.47 34.86
N ASP A 675 -18.11 -11.85 36.05
CA ASP A 675 -17.79 -12.45 37.34
C ASP A 675 -19.04 -12.41 38.23
N SER A 676 -19.65 -13.58 38.42
CA SER A 676 -20.78 -13.76 39.33
C SER A 676 -20.33 -14.51 40.57
N ARG A 677 -20.40 -13.83 41.71
CA ARG A 677 -20.06 -14.43 43.02
C ARG A 677 -21.28 -14.42 43.89
N ASN A 678 -21.67 -15.59 44.41
CA ASN A 678 -22.70 -15.73 45.43
C ASN A 678 -22.00 -16.04 46.74
N THR A 679 -22.07 -15.13 47.69
CA THR A 679 -21.44 -15.26 49.02
C THR A 679 -22.41 -15.71 50.09
N TYR A 680 -23.70 -15.95 49.81
CA TYR A 680 -24.68 -16.36 50.82
C TYR A 680 -24.77 -17.87 50.95
N THR A 681 -24.61 -18.36 52.18
CA THR A 681 -24.98 -19.70 52.60
C THR A 681 -26.51 -19.76 52.73
N LEU A 682 -27.17 -20.46 51.81
CA LEU A 682 -28.64 -20.60 51.86
C LEU A 682 -29.07 -21.50 53.00
N TYR A 683 -29.78 -20.94 53.99
CA TYR A 683 -30.67 -21.65 54.85
C TYR A 683 -31.98 -21.89 54.12
N TRP A 684 -32.25 -23.14 53.79
CA TRP A 684 -33.53 -23.70 53.33
C TRP A 684 -34.57 -22.80 52.67
N ASN A 685 -34.72 -23.02 51.41
CA ASN A 685 -35.78 -22.55 50.48
C ASN A 685 -35.39 -21.40 49.60
N SER A 686 -34.98 -21.77 48.35
CA SER A 686 -35.40 -21.08 47.13
C SER A 686 -34.37 -20.58 46.20
N SER A 687 -34.81 -20.32 45.21
CA SER A 687 -34.79 -19.52 43.98
C SER A 687 -33.99 -18.21 43.95
N HIS A 688 -32.94 -18.03 44.73
CA HIS A 688 -32.01 -16.87 44.58
C HIS A 688 -30.91 -17.22 43.59
N LEU A 689 -31.24 -17.08 42.27
CA LEU A 689 -30.26 -17.18 41.20
C LEU A 689 -29.61 -15.80 40.99
N THR A 690 -28.31 -15.70 41.22
CA THR A 690 -27.53 -14.51 40.83
C THR A 690 -26.99 -14.78 39.43
N MET A 691 -27.47 -14.05 38.42
CA MET A 691 -26.97 -14.16 37.06
C MET A 691 -26.42 -12.82 36.59
N SER A 692 -25.15 -12.82 36.19
CA SER A 692 -24.53 -11.71 35.50
C SER A 692 -24.53 -12.02 34.01
N TYR A 693 -25.06 -11.11 33.23
CA TYR A 693 -25.30 -11.30 31.80
C TYR A 693 -24.73 -10.11 31.04
N LEU A 694 -23.75 -10.35 30.20
CA LEU A 694 -23.15 -9.35 29.33
C LEU A 694 -23.50 -9.64 27.87
N SER A 695 -24.10 -8.67 27.24
CA SER A 695 -24.46 -8.67 25.82
C SER A 695 -23.48 -7.83 25.03
N VAL A 696 -22.61 -8.46 24.22
CA VAL A 696 -21.48 -7.83 23.54
C VAL A 696 -21.70 -7.83 22.02
N GLY A 697 -21.66 -6.66 21.39
CA GLY A 697 -21.70 -6.53 19.93
C GLY A 697 -20.50 -5.76 19.42
N GLY A 698 -19.93 -6.16 18.29
CA GLY A 698 -18.84 -5.42 17.66
C GLY A 698 -19.22 -3.98 17.35
N LEU A 699 -20.46 -3.72 16.95
CA LEU A 699 -21.03 -2.39 16.75
C LEU A 699 -21.94 -2.00 17.90
N VAL A 700 -22.95 -2.84 18.20
CA VAL A 700 -24.08 -2.50 19.07
C VAL A 700 -24.36 -3.65 20.05
N GLY A 701 -24.46 -3.33 21.35
CA GLY A 701 -24.89 -4.30 22.36
C GLY A 701 -26.36 -4.71 22.18
N LYS A 702 -27.27 -3.71 22.06
CA LYS A 702 -28.69 -3.93 21.80
C LYS A 702 -29.20 -2.98 20.73
N ASN A 703 -29.79 -3.53 19.66
CA ASN A 703 -30.59 -2.80 18.67
C ASN A 703 -32.06 -2.97 19.02
N SER A 704 -32.71 -1.93 19.52
CA SER A 704 -34.01 -2.00 20.22
C SER A 704 -35.19 -2.17 19.26
N LYS A 705 -36.34 -2.48 19.82
CA LYS A 705 -37.59 -2.61 19.10
C LYS A 705 -38.06 -1.25 18.53
N GLY A 706 -38.69 -1.28 17.38
CA GLY A 706 -39.29 -0.10 16.73
C GLY A 706 -38.49 0.30 15.47
N ASN A 707 -38.18 1.58 15.35
CA ASN A 707 -37.51 2.11 14.16
C ASN A 707 -35.98 2.08 14.27
N SER A 708 -35.41 1.31 15.20
CA SER A 708 -33.95 1.22 15.31
C SER A 708 -33.34 0.45 14.13
N VAL A 709 -32.31 1.05 13.53
CA VAL A 709 -31.68 0.55 12.33
C VAL A 709 -30.15 0.50 12.49
N VAL A 710 -29.58 -0.59 12.02
CA VAL A 710 -28.14 -0.74 11.75
C VAL A 710 -28.01 -1.06 10.26
N SER A 711 -27.48 -0.16 9.46
CA SER A 711 -27.42 -0.31 8.01
C SER A 711 -26.08 0.05 7.42
N SER A 712 -25.64 -0.70 6.42
CA SER A 712 -24.39 -0.48 5.67
C SER A 712 -23.17 -0.35 6.59
N CYS A 713 -23.17 -1.12 7.70
CA CYS A 713 -22.14 -1.04 8.72
C CYS A 713 -21.16 -2.21 8.66
N GLN A 714 -19.92 -1.98 9.11
CA GLN A 714 -18.88 -3.00 9.14
C GLN A 714 -18.31 -3.19 10.55
N SER A 715 -18.12 -4.44 10.95
CA SER A 715 -17.48 -4.82 12.20
C SER A 715 -16.30 -5.74 11.95
N HIS A 716 -15.12 -5.34 12.41
CA HIS A 716 -13.93 -6.16 12.47
C HIS A 716 -13.53 -6.32 13.94
N VAL A 717 -14.02 -7.37 14.58
CA VAL A 717 -13.98 -7.47 16.03
C VAL A 717 -13.21 -8.70 16.50
N VAL A 718 -12.32 -8.49 17.49
CA VAL A 718 -11.75 -9.54 18.32
C VAL A 718 -12.45 -9.53 19.67
N ILE A 719 -13.12 -10.62 20.04
CA ILE A 719 -13.85 -10.78 21.30
C ILE A 719 -13.10 -11.78 22.17
N SER A 720 -12.66 -11.36 23.37
CA SER A 720 -11.98 -12.25 24.31
C SER A 720 -12.51 -12.02 25.73
N PHE A 721 -13.26 -12.98 26.25
CA PHE A 721 -13.92 -12.87 27.55
C PHE A 721 -13.65 -14.08 28.47
N SER A 722 -13.59 -13.77 29.77
CA SER A 722 -13.52 -14.79 30.83
C SER A 722 -14.82 -14.81 31.63
N LEU A 723 -15.42 -15.99 31.76
CA LEU A 723 -16.63 -16.23 32.54
C LEU A 723 -16.25 -16.87 33.86
N ILE A 724 -16.56 -16.21 34.96
CA ILE A 724 -16.31 -16.70 36.31
C ILE A 724 -17.63 -16.83 37.07
N ALA A 725 -17.90 -18.00 37.60
CA ALA A 725 -19.07 -18.21 38.43
C ALA A 725 -18.66 -18.99 39.68
N THR A 726 -18.63 -18.33 40.85
CA THR A 726 -18.21 -18.92 42.13
C THR A 726 -19.40 -18.98 43.08
N ASN A 727 -19.67 -20.20 43.64
CA ASN A 727 -20.75 -20.45 44.58
C ASN A 727 -20.17 -20.79 45.94
N ALA A 728 -20.57 -20.03 46.97
CA ALA A 728 -20.35 -20.39 48.40
C ALA A 728 -21.64 -20.91 49.06
N GLY A 729 -22.54 -21.55 48.30
CA GLY A 729 -23.80 -22.16 48.86
C GLY A 729 -25.09 -21.79 48.08
N GLY A 730 -24.99 -21.02 47.01
CA GLY A 730 -26.12 -20.62 46.14
C GLY A 730 -25.85 -20.88 44.65
N THR A 731 -26.76 -20.52 43.79
CA THR A 731 -26.60 -20.65 42.32
C THR A 731 -26.13 -19.34 41.69
N ALA A 732 -24.84 -19.26 41.34
CA ALA A 732 -24.30 -18.15 40.51
C ALA A 732 -24.15 -18.61 39.09
N ALA A 733 -24.47 -17.76 38.14
CA ALA A 733 -24.26 -18.00 36.72
C ALA A 733 -23.70 -16.79 36.02
N SER A 734 -22.68 -17.01 35.19
CA SER A 734 -22.11 -16.02 34.31
C SER A 734 -22.46 -16.33 32.86
N ARG A 735 -22.99 -15.37 32.14
CA ARG A 735 -23.44 -15.55 30.77
C ARG A 735 -22.88 -14.44 29.85
N LEU A 736 -22.36 -14.85 28.73
CA LEU A 736 -21.96 -13.98 27.62
C LEU A 736 -22.82 -14.27 26.39
N ASP A 737 -23.47 -13.25 25.87
CA ASP A 737 -24.11 -13.28 24.55
C ASP A 737 -23.30 -12.35 23.63
N ALA A 738 -22.58 -12.92 22.67
CA ALA A 738 -21.70 -12.15 21.80
C ALA A 738 -22.13 -12.24 20.33
N GLY A 739 -22.25 -11.09 19.68
CA GLY A 739 -22.48 -10.98 18.25
C GLY A 739 -21.35 -10.21 17.57
N GLY A 740 -20.89 -10.66 16.43
CA GLY A 740 -19.82 -9.98 15.72
C GLY A 740 -20.14 -8.53 15.33
N ALA A 741 -21.40 -8.22 15.09
CA ALA A 741 -21.90 -6.84 14.92
C ALA A 741 -22.86 -6.43 16.02
N VAL A 742 -23.89 -7.20 16.29
CA VAL A 742 -24.95 -6.87 17.25
C VAL A 742 -25.19 -8.03 18.22
N SER A 743 -25.28 -7.79 19.52
CA SER A 743 -25.64 -8.87 20.43
C SER A 743 -27.15 -9.18 20.41
N LEU A 744 -27.99 -8.23 20.74
CA LEU A 744 -29.45 -8.42 20.73
C LEU A 744 -30.10 -7.52 19.68
N ASN A 745 -30.73 -8.12 18.66
CA ASN A 745 -31.48 -7.40 17.64
C ASN A 745 -32.99 -7.54 17.84
N GLU A 746 -33.65 -6.47 18.17
CA GLU A 746 -35.12 -6.32 18.19
C GLU A 746 -35.61 -5.41 17.04
N GLY A 747 -34.72 -4.72 16.34
CA GLY A 747 -34.93 -3.78 15.24
C GLY A 747 -34.52 -4.35 13.88
N THR A 748 -33.96 -3.52 13.03
CA THR A 748 -33.51 -3.88 11.67
C THR A 748 -32.00 -3.85 11.54
N ILE A 749 -31.41 -4.88 10.89
CA ILE A 749 -30.03 -4.91 10.44
C ILE A 749 -30.04 -5.19 8.94
N THR A 750 -29.41 -4.35 8.16
CA THR A 750 -29.32 -4.54 6.70
C THR A 750 -27.96 -4.13 6.13
N GLU A 751 -27.56 -4.80 5.03
CA GLU A 751 -26.34 -4.46 4.27
C GLU A 751 -25.09 -4.33 5.15
N SER A 752 -24.98 -5.16 6.15
CA SER A 752 -23.93 -5.05 7.16
C SER A 752 -23.05 -6.29 7.20
N LYS A 753 -21.77 -6.09 7.50
CA LYS A 753 -20.76 -7.16 7.53
C LYS A 753 -20.10 -7.26 8.88
N SER A 754 -19.87 -8.49 9.32
CA SER A 754 -19.04 -8.78 10.49
C SER A 754 -17.90 -9.72 10.14
N THR A 755 -16.71 -9.35 10.57
CA THR A 755 -15.56 -10.28 10.68
C THR A 755 -15.24 -10.47 12.15
N ILE A 756 -15.51 -11.66 12.67
CA ILE A 756 -15.36 -11.98 14.08
C ILE A 756 -14.16 -12.91 14.33
N SER A 757 -13.43 -12.62 15.40
CA SER A 757 -12.52 -13.58 16.04
C SER A 757 -12.89 -13.66 17.52
N ALA A 758 -13.56 -14.72 17.95
CA ALA A 758 -14.05 -14.85 19.32
C ALA A 758 -13.38 -16.00 20.06
N GLU A 759 -12.96 -15.74 21.30
CA GLU A 759 -12.45 -16.71 22.24
C GLU A 759 -13.07 -16.49 23.61
N VAL A 760 -13.63 -17.56 24.22
CA VAL A 760 -14.27 -17.50 25.53
C VAL A 760 -13.75 -18.59 26.43
N THR A 761 -13.29 -18.19 27.61
CA THR A 761 -12.82 -19.09 28.66
C THR A 761 -13.77 -19.06 29.87
N GLY A 762 -13.67 -20.05 30.77
CA GLY A 762 -14.53 -20.06 31.94
C GLY A 762 -13.99 -20.88 33.12
N SER A 763 -14.26 -20.42 34.35
CA SER A 763 -13.94 -21.13 35.60
C SER A 763 -15.10 -21.07 36.60
N GLY A 764 -15.23 -22.06 37.46
CA GLY A 764 -16.32 -22.14 38.47
C GLY A 764 -17.52 -22.96 38.01
N THR A 765 -18.74 -22.67 38.50
CA THR A 765 -19.90 -23.56 38.45
C THR A 765 -20.73 -23.39 37.14
N THR A 766 -21.55 -22.39 37.02
CA THR A 766 -22.47 -22.22 35.86
C THR A 766 -22.04 -21.13 34.91
N LYS A 767 -21.65 -21.53 33.70
CA LYS A 767 -21.14 -20.56 32.67
C LYS A 767 -21.77 -20.87 31.32
N LYS A 768 -22.20 -19.83 30.65
CA LYS A 768 -22.87 -19.91 29.35
C LYS A 768 -22.21 -19.02 28.31
N ALA A 769 -21.77 -19.61 27.19
CA ALA A 769 -21.23 -18.88 26.05
C ALA A 769 -22.16 -19.06 24.84
N LEU A 770 -22.70 -17.94 24.39
CA LEU A 770 -23.70 -17.90 23.33
C LEU A 770 -23.23 -16.87 22.27
N ILE A 771 -22.77 -17.37 21.11
CA ILE A 771 -22.06 -16.53 20.15
C ILE A 771 -22.66 -16.69 18.76
N GLY A 772 -22.90 -15.55 18.08
CA GLY A 772 -23.25 -15.47 16.67
C GLY A 772 -22.26 -14.64 15.85
N GLY A 773 -21.92 -15.10 14.67
CA GLY A 773 -20.95 -14.45 13.81
C GLY A 773 -21.31 -13.00 13.43
N LEU A 774 -22.58 -12.71 13.19
CA LEU A 774 -23.11 -11.37 13.00
C LEU A 774 -23.89 -10.90 14.23
N CYS A 775 -24.89 -11.69 14.64
CA CYS A 775 -25.83 -11.35 15.68
C CYS A 775 -25.89 -12.47 16.72
N ALA A 776 -25.86 -12.15 18.01
CA ALA A 776 -26.07 -13.20 18.99
C ALA A 776 -27.56 -13.65 18.96
N THR A 777 -28.50 -12.79 19.32
CA THR A 777 -29.92 -13.08 19.32
C THR A 777 -30.68 -12.18 18.34
N ASN A 778 -31.34 -12.75 17.35
CA ASN A 778 -32.38 -12.06 16.58
C ASN A 778 -33.74 -12.30 17.25
N ALA A 779 -34.30 -11.28 17.86
CA ALA A 779 -35.49 -11.35 18.68
C ALA A 779 -36.79 -11.44 17.85
N GLU A 780 -37.95 -11.49 18.52
CA GLU A 780 -39.25 -11.70 17.90
C GLU A 780 -39.62 -10.63 16.83
N THR A 781 -39.18 -9.40 17.02
CA THR A 781 -39.38 -8.30 16.09
C THR A 781 -38.19 -8.03 15.21
N GLY A 782 -37.08 -8.75 15.42
CA GLY A 782 -35.82 -8.56 14.74
C GLY A 782 -35.87 -8.97 13.26
N SER A 783 -35.38 -8.08 12.40
CA SER A 783 -35.24 -8.32 10.96
C SER A 783 -33.78 -8.15 10.54
N ILE A 784 -33.21 -9.19 9.92
CA ILE A 784 -31.86 -9.16 9.37
C ILE A 784 -31.94 -9.48 7.88
N SER A 785 -31.32 -8.64 7.04
CA SER A 785 -31.32 -8.86 5.60
C SER A 785 -30.06 -8.36 4.92
N SER A 786 -29.61 -9.09 3.90
CA SER A 786 -28.47 -8.71 3.05
C SER A 786 -27.20 -8.50 3.88
N CYS A 787 -26.91 -9.41 4.80
CA CYS A 787 -25.79 -9.30 5.75
C CYS A 787 -24.81 -10.46 5.63
N VAL A 788 -23.60 -10.24 6.10
CA VAL A 788 -22.47 -11.17 5.98
C VAL A 788 -21.78 -11.38 7.32
N ALA A 789 -21.47 -12.66 7.64
CA ALA A 789 -20.61 -13.01 8.77
C ALA A 789 -19.41 -13.84 8.29
N THR A 790 -18.22 -13.45 8.71
CA THR A 790 -16.96 -14.13 8.39
C THR A 790 -16.07 -14.26 9.63
N GLY A 791 -15.05 -15.13 9.61
CA GLY A 791 -14.06 -15.23 10.68
C GLY A 791 -14.10 -16.54 11.45
N SER A 792 -13.90 -16.49 12.77
CA SER A 792 -13.83 -17.70 13.59
C SER A 792 -14.34 -17.50 15.01
N VAL A 793 -14.91 -18.57 15.57
CA VAL A 793 -15.29 -18.69 16.99
C VAL A 793 -14.57 -19.89 17.57
N ASN A 794 -13.78 -19.68 18.61
CA ASN A 794 -13.01 -20.71 19.29
C ASN A 794 -13.39 -20.78 20.76
N ILE A 795 -13.84 -21.97 21.22
CA ILE A 795 -14.06 -22.29 22.63
C ILE A 795 -12.97 -23.28 23.03
N PRO A 796 -11.89 -22.83 23.69
CA PRO A 796 -10.80 -23.69 24.10
C PRO A 796 -11.24 -24.68 25.19
N SER A 797 -10.34 -25.56 25.61
CA SER A 797 -10.61 -26.54 26.66
C SER A 797 -10.89 -25.83 27.99
N THR A 798 -12.18 -25.68 28.31
CA THR A 798 -12.70 -24.99 29.51
C THR A 798 -14.04 -25.58 29.88
N SER A 799 -14.40 -25.57 31.17
CA SER A 799 -15.67 -26.12 31.63
C SER A 799 -16.82 -25.12 31.44
N LEU A 800 -17.56 -25.22 30.35
CA LEU A 800 -18.81 -24.46 30.12
C LEU A 800 -20.04 -25.40 30.30
N ASN A 801 -21.13 -24.82 30.80
CA ASN A 801 -22.37 -25.58 31.00
C ASN A 801 -23.30 -25.48 29.77
N GLU A 802 -23.28 -24.37 29.08
CA GLU A 802 -24.10 -24.16 27.90
C GLU A 802 -23.27 -23.51 26.80
N ILE A 803 -23.29 -24.08 25.61
CA ILE A 803 -22.60 -23.63 24.43
C ILE A 803 -23.62 -23.58 23.29
N ARG A 804 -23.94 -22.35 22.83
CA ARG A 804 -24.77 -22.12 21.62
C ARG A 804 -24.03 -21.24 20.64
N LEU A 805 -23.72 -21.78 19.49
CA LEU A 805 -22.93 -21.07 18.49
C LEU A 805 -23.65 -21.12 17.14
N GLY A 806 -23.65 -19.98 16.47
CA GLY A 806 -24.06 -19.89 15.09
C GLY A 806 -23.08 -19.11 14.26
N GLY A 807 -22.71 -19.59 13.11
CA GLY A 807 -21.82 -18.87 12.22
C GLY A 807 -22.39 -17.49 11.82
N PHE A 808 -23.70 -17.33 11.89
CA PHE A 808 -24.38 -16.06 11.67
C PHE A 808 -25.10 -15.56 12.93
N ALA A 809 -25.99 -16.38 13.53
CA ALA A 809 -26.63 -16.07 14.80
C ALA A 809 -26.73 -17.31 15.68
N TYR A 810 -26.55 -17.17 17.01
CA TYR A 810 -26.79 -18.34 17.84
C TYR A 810 -28.29 -18.59 18.04
N TYR A 811 -29.12 -17.55 18.01
CA TYR A 811 -30.56 -17.69 18.27
C TYR A 811 -31.40 -16.79 17.34
N ASN A 812 -32.29 -17.39 16.57
CA ASN A 812 -33.34 -16.70 15.84
C ASN A 812 -34.68 -17.00 16.50
N ARG A 813 -35.25 -16.04 17.25
CA ARG A 813 -36.48 -16.23 18.02
C ARG A 813 -37.69 -16.33 17.13
N ARG A 814 -38.81 -16.85 17.71
CA ARG A 814 -40.10 -16.91 17.06
C ARG A 814 -40.54 -15.50 16.60
N GLY A 815 -40.88 -15.33 15.32
CA GLY A 815 -41.16 -14.02 14.71
C GLY A 815 -39.93 -13.34 14.10
N GLY A 816 -38.72 -13.65 14.60
CA GLY A 816 -37.48 -13.11 14.02
C GLY A 816 -37.25 -13.59 12.59
N THR A 817 -36.78 -12.72 11.72
CA THR A 817 -36.54 -13.01 10.29
C THR A 817 -35.08 -12.79 9.91
N ILE A 818 -34.51 -13.73 9.15
CA ILE A 818 -33.16 -13.62 8.54
C ILE A 818 -33.31 -13.97 7.06
N LYS A 819 -32.90 -13.08 6.18
CA LYS A 819 -33.03 -13.30 4.74
C LYS A 819 -31.85 -12.78 3.95
N ASN A 820 -31.59 -13.38 2.77
CA ASN A 820 -30.61 -12.91 1.79
C ASN A 820 -29.22 -12.70 2.44
N SER A 821 -28.76 -13.63 3.24
CA SER A 821 -27.55 -13.45 4.06
C SER A 821 -26.68 -14.71 4.05
N TYR A 822 -25.41 -14.55 4.36
CA TYR A 822 -24.53 -15.73 4.43
C TYR A 822 -23.51 -15.69 5.56
N SER A 823 -22.97 -16.88 5.88
CA SER A 823 -21.92 -17.09 6.87
C SER A 823 -20.75 -17.87 6.29
N ASN A 824 -19.53 -17.36 6.55
CA ASN A 824 -18.28 -18.10 6.38
C ASN A 824 -17.47 -18.01 7.68
N VAL A 825 -18.06 -18.46 8.78
CA VAL A 825 -17.44 -18.48 10.11
C VAL A 825 -17.08 -19.91 10.47
N ASN A 826 -15.80 -20.14 10.77
CA ASN A 826 -15.34 -21.41 11.30
C ASN A 826 -15.58 -21.51 12.81
N ILE A 827 -16.12 -22.62 13.26
CA ILE A 827 -16.44 -22.83 14.68
C ILE A 827 -15.61 -24.01 15.22
N THR A 828 -14.86 -23.76 16.31
CA THR A 828 -14.08 -24.77 16.99
C THR A 828 -14.47 -24.80 18.47
N THR A 829 -14.81 -25.98 19.00
CA THR A 829 -14.97 -26.19 20.44
C THR A 829 -14.13 -27.35 20.88
N GLN A 830 -13.28 -27.15 21.88
CA GLN A 830 -12.44 -28.20 22.48
C GLN A 830 -13.06 -28.80 23.76
N THR A 831 -14.21 -28.30 24.19
CA THR A 831 -14.92 -28.74 25.38
C THR A 831 -16.35 -29.16 25.00
N ASN A 832 -16.85 -30.17 25.71
CA ASN A 832 -18.24 -30.51 25.65
C ASN A 832 -19.03 -29.75 26.72
N ALA A 833 -20.18 -29.18 26.35
CA ALA A 833 -21.08 -28.57 27.32
C ALA A 833 -21.63 -29.64 28.26
N SER A 834 -21.60 -29.38 29.58
CA SER A 834 -22.20 -30.29 30.54
C SER A 834 -23.75 -30.31 30.52
N GLY A 835 -24.34 -29.28 29.92
CA GLY A 835 -25.77 -29.11 29.69
C GLY A 835 -26.12 -29.05 28.19
N TYR A 836 -26.90 -28.07 27.79
CA TYR A 836 -27.37 -27.93 26.42
C TYR A 836 -26.32 -27.38 25.45
N SER A 837 -26.26 -27.93 24.25
CA SER A 837 -25.48 -27.37 23.14
C SER A 837 -26.32 -27.29 21.86
N ALA A 838 -26.07 -26.26 21.05
CA ALA A 838 -26.61 -26.12 19.71
C ALA A 838 -25.61 -25.34 18.85
N ILE A 839 -25.08 -25.98 17.81
CA ILE A 839 -24.03 -25.42 16.96
C ILE A 839 -24.43 -25.53 15.49
N GLY A 840 -24.61 -24.41 14.82
CA GLY A 840 -24.94 -24.36 13.40
C GLY A 840 -23.96 -23.50 12.61
N GLY A 841 -23.58 -23.93 11.41
CA GLY A 841 -22.74 -23.12 10.51
C GLY A 841 -23.40 -21.78 10.12
N PHE A 842 -24.74 -21.69 10.25
CA PHE A 842 -25.50 -20.46 10.10
C PHE A 842 -26.18 -20.07 11.42
N VAL A 843 -27.11 -20.87 11.93
CA VAL A 843 -27.83 -20.56 13.19
C VAL A 843 -27.72 -21.74 14.17
N GLY A 844 -27.44 -21.43 15.44
CA GLY A 844 -27.46 -22.42 16.50
C GLY A 844 -28.87 -22.95 16.73
N ASP A 845 -29.80 -22.11 17.21
CA ASP A 845 -31.21 -22.45 17.49
C ASP A 845 -32.13 -21.57 16.63
N ASN A 846 -32.99 -22.18 15.82
CA ASN A 846 -33.97 -21.46 14.98
C ASN A 846 -35.41 -21.70 15.44
N PHE A 847 -36.12 -20.64 15.80
CA PHE A 847 -37.56 -20.62 16.12
C PHE A 847 -38.31 -19.69 15.18
N GLY A 848 -37.59 -18.91 14.35
CA GLY A 848 -38.09 -17.91 13.42
C GLY A 848 -38.01 -18.35 11.96
N THR A 849 -37.88 -17.41 11.08
CA THR A 849 -37.81 -17.62 9.63
C THR A 849 -36.43 -17.33 9.07
N ILE A 850 -35.88 -18.27 8.30
CA ILE A 850 -34.64 -18.12 7.53
C ILE A 850 -34.95 -18.37 6.05
N ASN A 851 -34.55 -17.43 5.18
CA ASN A 851 -34.88 -17.51 3.75
C ASN A 851 -33.73 -16.99 2.88
N ASN A 852 -33.41 -17.66 1.77
CA ASN A 852 -32.38 -17.28 0.80
C ASN A 852 -31.00 -17.07 1.46
N CYS A 853 -30.54 -18.01 2.28
CA CYS A 853 -29.32 -17.90 3.04
C CYS A 853 -28.39 -19.08 2.78
N TYR A 854 -27.11 -18.92 3.02
CA TYR A 854 -26.16 -20.04 2.97
C TYR A 854 -25.05 -19.95 4.01
N SER A 855 -24.37 -21.11 4.25
CA SER A 855 -23.16 -21.21 5.08
C SER A 855 -22.08 -22.04 4.42
N THR A 856 -20.82 -21.60 4.61
CA THR A 856 -19.63 -22.28 4.08
C THR A 856 -18.59 -22.61 5.15
N GLY A 857 -18.73 -22.07 6.36
CA GLY A 857 -17.78 -22.28 7.47
C GLY A 857 -17.78 -23.71 7.99
N ASN A 858 -16.60 -24.20 8.35
CA ASN A 858 -16.41 -25.53 8.94
C ASN A 858 -16.66 -25.54 10.45
N ILE A 859 -17.13 -26.68 10.97
CA ILE A 859 -17.34 -26.89 12.38
C ILE A 859 -16.46 -28.04 12.85
N GLU A 860 -15.65 -27.77 13.88
CA GLU A 860 -14.95 -28.81 14.66
C GLU A 860 -15.39 -28.72 16.12
N SER A 861 -16.12 -29.71 16.62
CA SER A 861 -16.79 -29.61 17.90
C SER A 861 -16.60 -30.82 18.81
N ALA A 862 -16.28 -30.56 20.08
CA ALA A 862 -16.37 -31.54 21.15
C ALA A 862 -17.81 -31.70 21.70
N CYS A 863 -18.70 -30.73 21.40
CA CYS A 863 -20.12 -30.86 21.79
C CYS A 863 -20.81 -31.94 20.95
N LYS A 864 -21.69 -32.67 21.59
CA LYS A 864 -22.30 -33.88 21.02
C LYS A 864 -23.72 -33.70 20.49
N ASP A 865 -24.44 -32.67 20.92
CA ASP A 865 -25.85 -32.49 20.60
C ASP A 865 -26.09 -31.31 19.70
N ASN A 866 -27.00 -31.42 18.74
CA ASN A 866 -27.51 -30.39 17.87
C ASN A 866 -26.40 -29.67 17.09
N VAL A 867 -25.52 -30.44 16.42
CA VAL A 867 -24.42 -29.87 15.59
C VAL A 867 -24.69 -30.10 14.12
N ALA A 868 -24.64 -29.05 13.29
CA ALA A 868 -24.88 -29.19 11.85
C ALA A 868 -24.27 -28.07 11.01
N GLY A 869 -24.11 -28.35 9.71
CA GLY A 869 -23.52 -27.41 8.74
C GLY A 869 -24.34 -26.13 8.54
N PHE A 870 -25.68 -26.13 8.83
CA PHE A 870 -26.50 -24.92 8.70
C PHE A 870 -27.20 -24.56 10.02
N VAL A 871 -28.12 -25.34 10.52
CA VAL A 871 -28.86 -25.05 11.77
C VAL A 871 -28.65 -26.20 12.77
N GLY A 872 -28.19 -25.86 13.97
CA GLY A 872 -28.01 -26.85 15.06
C GLY A 872 -29.35 -27.48 15.49
N PHE A 873 -30.33 -26.66 15.88
CA PHE A 873 -31.67 -27.09 16.27
C PHE A 873 -32.75 -26.23 15.59
N ASN A 874 -33.64 -26.84 14.82
CA ASN A 874 -34.81 -26.20 14.21
C ASN A 874 -36.06 -26.54 15.02
N ASN A 875 -36.61 -25.57 15.75
CA ASN A 875 -37.75 -25.73 16.64
C ASN A 875 -39.08 -25.86 15.87
N ASN A 876 -40.15 -26.27 16.55
CA ASN A 876 -41.49 -26.47 15.96
C ASN A 876 -42.07 -25.23 15.21
N SER A 877 -41.66 -23.99 15.54
CA SER A 877 -42.02 -22.78 14.84
C SER A 877 -40.98 -22.34 13.82
N GLY A 878 -39.84 -23.02 13.74
CA GLY A 878 -38.72 -22.65 12.87
C GLY A 878 -39.02 -23.01 11.42
N THR A 879 -38.86 -22.01 10.53
CA THR A 879 -39.01 -22.17 9.08
C THR A 879 -37.68 -21.85 8.40
N ILE A 880 -37.18 -22.79 7.58
CA ILE A 880 -36.01 -22.62 6.75
C ILE A 880 -36.40 -22.85 5.29
N SER A 881 -36.09 -21.93 4.39
CA SER A 881 -36.44 -22.10 3.00
C SER A 881 -35.39 -21.50 2.05
N LYS A 882 -35.17 -22.20 0.93
CA LYS A 882 -34.26 -21.77 -0.16
C LYS A 882 -32.84 -21.50 0.33
N CYS A 883 -32.33 -22.38 1.19
CA CYS A 883 -31.02 -22.23 1.83
C CYS A 883 -30.10 -23.39 1.48
N PHE A 884 -28.82 -23.19 1.62
CA PHE A 884 -27.85 -24.27 1.47
C PHE A 884 -26.64 -24.19 2.41
N SER A 885 -25.95 -25.34 2.61
CA SER A 885 -24.68 -25.38 3.34
C SER A 885 -23.61 -26.18 2.59
N THR A 886 -22.33 -25.79 2.77
CA THR A 886 -21.18 -26.47 2.17
C THR A 886 -20.04 -26.74 3.16
N GLY A 887 -20.17 -26.28 4.40
CA GLY A 887 -19.16 -26.45 5.46
C GLY A 887 -19.14 -27.89 6.03
N ASN A 888 -17.95 -28.40 6.31
CA ASN A 888 -17.79 -29.73 6.95
C ASN A 888 -18.08 -29.70 8.45
N VAL A 889 -18.52 -30.81 8.98
CA VAL A 889 -18.78 -31.01 10.40
C VAL A 889 -17.91 -32.15 10.93
N LYS A 890 -17.05 -31.86 11.90
CA LYS A 890 -16.19 -32.83 12.57
C LYS A 890 -16.49 -32.81 14.08
N LEU A 891 -16.92 -33.93 14.62
CA LEU A 891 -17.04 -34.11 16.05
C LEU A 891 -15.76 -34.71 16.61
N THR A 892 -15.20 -34.11 17.68
CA THR A 892 -13.96 -34.55 18.32
C THR A 892 -14.19 -35.37 19.60
N GLY A 893 -15.39 -35.29 20.18
CA GLY A 893 -15.78 -36.04 21.41
C GLY A 893 -16.54 -37.34 21.15
N ASP A 894 -16.85 -38.06 22.21
CA ASP A 894 -17.69 -39.28 22.20
C ASP A 894 -19.14 -38.91 21.91
N ALA A 895 -19.44 -38.57 20.71
CA ALA A 895 -20.75 -38.08 20.31
C ALA A 895 -21.75 -39.25 20.20
N THR A 896 -22.70 -39.33 21.15
CA THR A 896 -23.91 -40.12 21.05
C THR A 896 -25.10 -39.30 20.56
N GLY A 897 -24.91 -37.99 20.34
CA GLY A 897 -25.97 -37.01 20.10
C GLY A 897 -26.31 -36.74 18.63
N THR A 898 -27.21 -35.79 18.42
CA THR A 898 -27.78 -35.45 17.12
C THR A 898 -26.82 -34.59 16.31
N VAL A 899 -26.46 -35.05 15.12
CA VAL A 899 -25.61 -34.36 14.16
C VAL A 899 -26.23 -34.39 12.78
N GLY A 900 -26.09 -33.33 12.01
CA GLY A 900 -26.68 -33.24 10.68
C GLY A 900 -25.77 -32.59 9.63
N TYR A 901 -26.01 -32.91 8.36
CA TYR A 901 -25.39 -32.25 7.22
C TYR A 901 -25.92 -30.83 7.07
N PHE A 902 -27.24 -30.63 7.24
CA PHE A 902 -27.91 -29.36 7.11
C PHE A 902 -28.55 -28.89 8.42
N VAL A 903 -29.42 -29.72 9.02
CA VAL A 903 -30.02 -29.53 10.36
C VAL A 903 -29.55 -30.64 11.29
N GLY A 904 -29.12 -30.31 12.51
CA GLY A 904 -28.69 -31.28 13.50
C GLY A 904 -29.85 -32.01 14.15
N ASN A 905 -30.86 -31.26 14.60
CA ASN A 905 -32.08 -31.77 15.19
C ASN A 905 -33.27 -30.91 14.79
N ALA A 906 -34.39 -31.53 14.46
CA ALA A 906 -35.63 -30.87 14.06
C ALA A 906 -36.78 -31.27 14.92
N ALA A 907 -37.48 -30.31 15.54
CA ALA A 907 -38.69 -30.61 16.31
C ALA A 907 -39.88 -30.87 15.38
N ALA A 908 -40.85 -31.67 15.83
CA ALA A 908 -42.10 -31.91 15.12
C ALA A 908 -42.81 -30.57 14.85
N GLY A 909 -43.26 -30.35 13.60
CA GLY A 909 -43.89 -29.08 13.14
C GLY A 909 -42.92 -28.04 12.59
N SER A 910 -41.58 -28.25 12.67
CA SER A 910 -40.60 -27.40 11.96
C SER A 910 -40.71 -27.60 10.43
N VAL A 911 -40.40 -26.54 9.67
CA VAL A 911 -40.51 -26.56 8.21
C VAL A 911 -39.13 -26.36 7.58
N THR A 912 -38.72 -27.31 6.71
CA THR A 912 -37.53 -27.19 5.86
C THR A 912 -37.97 -27.35 4.40
N ASN A 913 -37.82 -26.32 3.54
CA ASN A 913 -38.33 -26.32 2.18
C ASN A 913 -37.29 -25.83 1.17
N LYS A 914 -36.98 -26.60 0.12
CA LYS A 914 -35.95 -26.26 -0.89
C LYS A 914 -34.61 -25.92 -0.24
N CYS A 915 -34.16 -26.77 0.66
CA CYS A 915 -32.90 -26.62 1.36
C CYS A 915 -31.94 -27.72 0.94
N TYR A 916 -30.67 -27.38 0.84
CA TYR A 916 -29.67 -28.25 0.23
C TYR A 916 -28.35 -28.26 1.02
N TYR A 917 -27.60 -29.35 0.86
CA TYR A 917 -26.20 -29.41 1.28
C TYR A 917 -25.32 -29.99 0.16
N SER A 918 -24.04 -29.60 0.13
CA SER A 918 -23.13 -30.07 -0.90
C SER A 918 -22.83 -31.57 -0.72
N ASN A 919 -22.67 -32.26 -1.83
CA ASN A 919 -22.18 -33.65 -1.85
C ASN A 919 -20.71 -33.76 -1.36
N THR A 920 -19.99 -32.64 -1.26
CA THR A 920 -18.62 -32.56 -0.72
C THR A 920 -18.59 -32.47 0.80
N VAL A 921 -19.73 -32.17 1.47
CA VAL A 921 -19.81 -32.06 2.93
C VAL A 921 -19.57 -33.39 3.58
N THR A 922 -18.68 -33.39 4.55
CA THR A 922 -18.43 -34.57 5.40
C THR A 922 -18.92 -34.31 6.81
N VAL A 923 -19.62 -35.32 7.39
CA VAL A 923 -19.93 -35.35 8.81
C VAL A 923 -19.12 -36.49 9.42
N ARG A 924 -18.18 -36.12 10.30
CA ARG A 924 -17.25 -37.10 10.88
C ARG A 924 -17.31 -37.12 12.40
N LYS A 925 -17.07 -38.30 12.96
CA LYS A 925 -16.83 -38.54 14.39
C LYS A 925 -15.40 -39.10 14.53
N GLY A 926 -14.50 -38.32 15.04
CA GLY A 926 -13.08 -38.64 14.95
C GLY A 926 -12.65 -38.82 13.48
N SER A 927 -12.11 -39.97 13.14
CA SER A 927 -11.76 -40.37 11.77
C SER A 927 -12.90 -41.01 10.97
N SER A 928 -13.98 -41.43 11.62
CA SER A 928 -15.09 -42.19 11.01
C SER A 928 -16.18 -41.27 10.47
N THR A 929 -16.72 -41.57 9.28
CA THR A 929 -17.89 -40.88 8.73
C THR A 929 -19.15 -41.29 9.48
N VAL A 930 -20.01 -40.36 9.85
CA VAL A 930 -21.28 -40.60 10.51
C VAL A 930 -22.35 -40.91 9.46
N THR A 931 -22.74 -42.17 9.34
CA THR A 931 -23.76 -42.62 8.37
C THR A 931 -25.21 -42.31 8.80
N THR A 932 -25.42 -42.15 10.12
CA THR A 932 -26.73 -41.88 10.76
C THR A 932 -27.02 -40.41 10.99
N ALA A 933 -26.18 -39.51 10.41
CA ALA A 933 -26.38 -38.04 10.49
C ALA A 933 -27.74 -37.67 9.91
N ASN A 934 -28.42 -36.69 10.55
CA ASN A 934 -29.67 -36.14 10.05
C ASN A 934 -29.46 -35.50 8.68
N LYS A 935 -30.30 -35.82 7.73
CA LYS A 935 -30.26 -35.37 6.32
C LYS A 935 -31.40 -34.42 5.97
N ASP A 936 -31.94 -33.68 6.93
CA ASP A 936 -32.93 -32.64 6.64
C ASP A 936 -32.33 -31.64 5.63
N GLY A 937 -32.86 -31.69 4.41
CA GLY A 937 -32.28 -31.06 3.22
C GLY A 937 -31.85 -32.07 2.16
N GLU A 938 -31.79 -31.66 0.92
CA GLU A 938 -31.41 -32.49 -0.23
C GLU A 938 -29.94 -32.36 -0.55
N VAL A 939 -29.27 -33.44 -0.91
CA VAL A 939 -27.87 -33.38 -1.41
C VAL A 939 -27.83 -32.86 -2.83
N LYS A 940 -26.88 -31.99 -3.10
CA LYS A 940 -26.60 -31.42 -4.43
C LYS A 940 -25.08 -31.40 -4.71
N PRO A 941 -24.65 -31.57 -5.96
CA PRO A 941 -23.28 -31.29 -6.35
C PRO A 941 -22.90 -29.84 -6.00
N LEU A 942 -21.67 -29.62 -5.57
CA LEU A 942 -21.17 -28.27 -5.26
C LEU A 942 -21.31 -27.34 -6.46
N ALA A 943 -21.03 -27.84 -7.68
CA ALA A 943 -21.16 -27.06 -8.90
C ALA A 943 -22.59 -26.57 -9.16
N ASP A 944 -23.62 -27.36 -8.75
CA ASP A 944 -25.03 -26.92 -8.85
C ASP A 944 -25.29 -25.75 -7.88
N LEU A 945 -24.82 -25.83 -6.63
CA LEU A 945 -24.97 -24.80 -5.61
C LEU A 945 -24.24 -23.48 -5.94
N GLN A 946 -23.25 -23.56 -6.84
CA GLN A 946 -22.50 -22.42 -7.37
C GLN A 946 -22.97 -22.03 -8.77
N SER A 947 -24.05 -22.63 -9.29
CA SER A 947 -24.56 -22.30 -10.62
C SER A 947 -25.62 -21.21 -10.58
N LYS A 948 -25.54 -20.27 -11.52
CA LYS A 948 -26.52 -19.19 -11.67
C LYS A 948 -27.92 -19.76 -11.96
N ALA A 949 -28.01 -20.77 -12.82
CA ALA A 949 -29.29 -21.40 -13.18
C ALA A 949 -29.97 -22.01 -11.95
N PHE A 950 -29.25 -22.75 -11.10
CA PHE A 950 -29.83 -23.33 -9.88
C PHE A 950 -30.31 -22.27 -8.91
N LEU A 951 -29.50 -21.26 -8.64
CA LEU A 951 -29.81 -20.20 -7.68
C LEU A 951 -30.97 -19.33 -8.14
N MET A 952 -31.01 -18.96 -9.44
CA MET A 952 -32.06 -18.14 -10.01
C MET A 952 -33.35 -18.92 -10.33
N ASP A 953 -33.20 -20.06 -10.96
CA ASP A 953 -34.38 -20.79 -11.52
C ASP A 953 -35.02 -21.71 -10.48
N THR A 954 -34.21 -22.36 -9.64
CA THR A 954 -34.72 -23.28 -8.62
C THR A 954 -35.00 -22.62 -7.29
N LEU A 955 -34.02 -21.83 -6.77
CA LEU A 955 -34.16 -21.13 -5.49
C LEU A 955 -34.86 -19.79 -5.62
N LYS A 956 -34.96 -19.22 -6.84
CA LYS A 956 -35.57 -17.92 -7.10
C LYS A 956 -34.91 -16.78 -6.30
N TRP A 957 -33.58 -16.80 -6.24
CA TRP A 957 -32.81 -15.69 -5.71
C TRP A 957 -32.78 -14.52 -6.73
N SER A 958 -32.76 -13.27 -6.27
CA SER A 958 -32.78 -12.08 -7.14
C SER A 958 -31.37 -11.60 -7.50
N ASN A 959 -31.17 -11.22 -8.75
CA ASN A 959 -29.94 -10.55 -9.20
C ASN A 959 -29.77 -9.13 -8.63
N ASP A 960 -30.84 -8.52 -8.17
CA ASP A 960 -30.74 -7.19 -7.51
C ASP A 960 -30.08 -7.28 -6.13
N ILE A 961 -30.05 -8.47 -5.56
CA ILE A 961 -29.50 -8.73 -4.23
C ILE A 961 -28.20 -9.51 -4.31
N TRP A 962 -28.09 -10.46 -5.28
CA TRP A 962 -27.00 -11.39 -5.38
C TRP A 962 -26.24 -11.26 -6.69
N ILE A 963 -24.93 -11.14 -6.61
CA ILE A 963 -24.03 -11.34 -7.75
C ILE A 963 -23.65 -12.82 -7.79
N ILE A 964 -24.05 -13.50 -8.84
CA ILE A 964 -23.85 -14.93 -9.01
C ILE A 964 -22.90 -15.15 -10.20
N ARG A 965 -21.70 -15.65 -9.92
CA ARG A 965 -20.71 -16.08 -10.90
C ARG A 965 -20.66 -17.60 -10.85
N THR A 966 -20.72 -18.27 -12.03
CA THR A 966 -20.66 -19.74 -12.09
C THR A 966 -19.31 -20.23 -11.58
N GLY A 967 -19.32 -21.17 -10.65
CA GLY A 967 -18.11 -21.72 -10.03
C GLY A 967 -17.71 -21.03 -8.71
N ASP A 968 -18.30 -19.88 -8.40
CA ASP A 968 -18.06 -19.16 -7.15
C ASP A 968 -19.29 -19.20 -6.22
N TYR A 969 -19.09 -18.89 -4.96
CA TYR A 969 -20.21 -18.62 -4.06
C TYR A 969 -20.83 -17.25 -4.39
N PRO A 970 -22.17 -17.13 -4.33
CA PRO A 970 -22.83 -15.85 -4.54
C PRO A 970 -22.42 -14.83 -3.47
N CYS A 971 -22.14 -13.59 -3.88
CA CYS A 971 -21.91 -12.47 -2.96
C CYS A 971 -23.07 -11.46 -3.07
N LEU A 972 -23.21 -10.62 -2.07
CA LEU A 972 -24.24 -9.58 -2.07
C LEU A 972 -23.85 -8.42 -3.01
N ALA A 973 -24.82 -7.83 -3.68
CA ALA A 973 -24.60 -6.77 -4.67
C ALA A 973 -23.88 -5.53 -4.07
N TRP A 974 -24.13 -5.24 -2.80
CA TRP A 974 -23.49 -4.11 -2.12
C TRP A 974 -22.03 -4.39 -1.68
N GLU A 975 -21.56 -5.64 -1.79
CA GLU A 975 -20.14 -5.98 -1.51
C GLU A 975 -19.21 -5.76 -2.72
N SER A 976 -19.77 -5.46 -3.91
CA SER A 976 -19.03 -5.37 -5.19
C SER A 976 -18.40 -3.98 -5.42
#